data_49044ab7d9cebd033aa7644a9597a729
#
_entry.id   49044ab7d9cebd033aa7644a9597a729
#
_cell.length_a   1.000
_cell.length_b   1.000
_cell.length_c   1.000
_cell.angle_alpha   90.00
_cell.angle_beta   90.00
_cell.angle_gamma   90.00
#
_symmetry.space_group_name_H-M   'P 1'
#
loop_
_entity.id
_entity.type
_entity.pdbx_description
1 polymer ?
#
loop_
_entity_poly.entity_id
_entity_poly.type
_entity_poly.pdbx_seq_one_letter_code
_entity_poly.pdbx_strand_id
1 'polypeptide(L)'
;MAEAVRDLVLVGGGHAHVHVLKSFGMRPMPGVRLSLIAREIETPYSGMLPGYVAGRYTLDECHIDLAPLARFARARLIHAEAIGLDRERRQVIFAGRPGLRFDVASLNVGATPNLSVPGAAEHAIPVKPIHLFAAHWEALRARVEQSPALVSIAVVGGGAGGVELALAIRHRLGDKARVSLVSKGRLMASHAPRTRALLHNALVDRGVVLREEVEVTRVEAKALVLAGGERLPADEILWVTEAAAPGWLATTGLSLDSQGFLALADTLCSIDDTQVFAAGDAATVLAHSRPKAGVFAVRQGPPLAENLRRALDGRPLRPFVPQRHFLSLIGTGDGRAVASRGGLALEGEWLWRLKDWIDRRWMEGYTELPAMTPMPMPAPEEMRCGGCGAKVGATALSRALARLPRRPQRDGVLLGLADRDDVAAISVPAGQALLQSTDFFRALVDDPHLFGRIAAIHALGDLHAKGATPHSALALAVVPYAPPEQVEEDLAQMLSGAEGVLAEAGAALTGGHSSEGAELAFGLTVNGTAAPDTILRKGGATPGDVLILTKPLGTGVVFAAAMQGRARGRWIAAALASMTRSLGPASQILRDHGAHAMTDVTGFGLIGHAREMAEAGRVDIMLDPAALPALDGALALLSQGIASTLAPENRRARRALADDGGWAGTPEYELLFDPQTAGGLLAAVPADQAEACLAALGRLGETARVAGTVSAATDAMRPLTLAPCPSHR
;
A
#
# COMPACT_ATOMS: atom_id res chain seq x y z
N MET A 1 -31.15 22.23 -6.51
CA MET A 1 -29.72 22.48 -6.88
C MET A 1 -28.91 21.43 -6.11
N ALA A 2 -28.18 20.55 -6.82
CA ALA A 2 -27.27 19.62 -6.14
C ALA A 2 -26.31 20.48 -5.30
N GLU A 3 -26.18 20.19 -4.00
CA GLU A 3 -25.21 20.85 -3.13
C GLU A 3 -23.83 20.75 -3.80
N ALA A 4 -23.13 21.87 -3.91
CA ALA A 4 -21.79 21.90 -4.47
C ALA A 4 -20.88 20.97 -3.65
N VAL A 5 -20.45 19.86 -4.23
CA VAL A 5 -19.56 18.90 -3.56
C VAL A 5 -18.15 19.48 -3.59
N ARG A 6 -17.54 19.65 -2.40
CA ARG A 6 -16.17 20.15 -2.23
C ARG A 6 -15.21 19.02 -1.96
N ASP A 7 -14.03 19.07 -2.59
CA ASP A 7 -12.98 18.09 -2.42
C ASP A 7 -12.02 18.50 -1.29
N LEU A 8 -12.02 17.72 -0.21
CA LEU A 8 -11.01 17.79 0.86
C LEU A 8 -9.98 16.67 0.64
N VAL A 9 -8.74 17.07 0.37
CA VAL A 9 -7.64 16.13 0.16
C VAL A 9 -6.63 16.19 1.29
N LEU A 10 -6.46 15.07 1.98
CA LEU A 10 -5.45 14.87 3.02
C LEU A 10 -4.24 14.18 2.40
N VAL A 11 -3.07 14.82 2.42
CA VAL A 11 -1.82 14.27 1.89
C VAL A 11 -0.94 13.79 3.02
N GLY A 12 -0.73 12.48 3.10
CA GLY A 12 0.01 11.81 4.16
C GLY A 12 -0.87 11.30 5.30
N GLY A 13 -0.57 10.10 5.79
CA GLY A 13 -1.25 9.44 6.92
C GLY A 13 -0.71 9.83 8.29
N GLY A 14 -0.13 11.03 8.47
CA GLY A 14 0.45 11.45 9.74
C GLY A 14 -0.58 11.61 10.88
N HIS A 15 -0.09 11.71 12.12
CA HIS A 15 -0.90 11.67 13.34
C HIS A 15 -2.00 12.72 13.42
N ALA A 16 -1.82 13.91 12.81
CA ALA A 16 -2.87 14.92 12.75
C ALA A 16 -4.01 14.49 11.82
N HIS A 17 -3.68 13.89 10.66
CA HIS A 17 -4.69 13.40 9.71
C HIS A 17 -5.46 12.17 10.22
N VAL A 18 -4.84 11.31 11.03
CA VAL A 18 -5.54 10.23 11.74
C VAL A 18 -6.68 10.81 12.59
N HIS A 19 -6.43 11.91 13.30
CA HIS A 19 -7.47 12.60 14.06
C HIS A 19 -8.53 13.26 13.15
N VAL A 20 -8.11 13.88 12.06
CA VAL A 20 -9.04 14.47 11.06
C VAL A 20 -9.99 13.41 10.53
N LEU A 21 -9.48 12.26 10.10
CA LEU A 21 -10.29 11.14 9.61
C LEU A 21 -11.31 10.70 10.67
N LYS A 22 -10.86 10.44 11.90
CA LYS A 22 -11.78 10.08 13.00
C LYS A 22 -12.84 11.15 13.22
N SER A 23 -12.45 12.43 13.25
CA SER A 23 -13.36 13.56 13.45
C SER A 23 -14.42 13.64 12.35
N PHE A 24 -14.04 13.46 11.08
CA PHE A 24 -14.97 13.46 9.95
C PHE A 24 -15.86 12.22 9.95
N GLY A 25 -15.34 11.06 10.33
CA GLY A 25 -16.15 9.86 10.53
C GLY A 25 -17.21 10.00 11.60
N MET A 26 -16.84 10.56 12.78
CA MET A 26 -17.77 10.82 13.88
C MET A 26 -18.85 11.86 13.54
N ARG A 27 -18.52 12.81 12.70
CA ARG A 27 -19.42 13.87 12.24
C ARG A 27 -19.18 14.13 10.77
N PRO A 28 -19.78 13.33 9.88
CA PRO A 28 -19.69 13.54 8.44
C PRO A 28 -20.16 14.95 8.06
N MET A 29 -19.56 15.50 7.00
CA MET A 29 -19.92 16.82 6.48
C MET A 29 -20.60 16.64 5.13
N PRO A 30 -21.90 16.89 5.01
CA PRO A 30 -22.60 16.80 3.72
C PRO A 30 -21.95 17.67 2.66
N GLY A 31 -21.97 17.24 1.40
CA GLY A 31 -21.39 17.98 0.30
C GLY A 31 -19.84 18.02 0.32
N VAL A 32 -19.16 17.19 1.12
CA VAL A 32 -17.70 17.07 1.13
C VAL A 32 -17.28 15.67 0.72
N ARG A 33 -16.46 15.59 -0.33
CA ARG A 33 -15.77 14.36 -0.74
C ARG A 33 -14.37 14.36 -0.12
N LEU A 34 -14.15 13.46 0.84
CA LEU A 34 -12.89 13.32 1.54
C LEU A 34 -11.99 12.29 0.85
N SER A 35 -10.72 12.64 0.61
CA SER A 35 -9.71 11.72 0.10
C SER A 35 -8.48 11.75 0.98
N LEU A 36 -7.92 10.56 1.28
CA LEU A 36 -6.63 10.41 1.94
C LEU A 36 -5.64 9.84 0.93
N ILE A 37 -4.55 10.56 0.69
CA ILE A 37 -3.41 10.09 -0.09
C ILE A 37 -2.36 9.59 0.89
N ALA A 38 -2.00 8.32 0.80
CA ALA A 38 -0.99 7.73 1.66
C ALA A 38 -0.10 6.77 0.86
N ARG A 39 1.21 6.93 0.99
CA ARG A 39 2.18 6.00 0.41
C ARG A 39 2.12 4.64 1.10
N GLU A 40 1.94 4.66 2.43
CA GLU A 40 1.78 3.47 3.27
C GLU A 40 0.35 3.39 3.77
N ILE A 41 -0.24 2.20 3.77
CA ILE A 41 -1.61 1.98 4.27
C ILE A 41 -1.64 1.90 5.81
N GLU A 42 -0.51 1.65 6.45
CA GLU A 42 -0.35 1.68 7.90
C GLU A 42 0.53 2.87 8.29
N THR A 43 0.16 3.59 9.34
CA THR A 43 0.98 4.69 9.87
C THR A 43 1.54 4.32 11.24
N PRO A 44 2.89 4.38 11.42
CA PRO A 44 3.51 4.01 12.66
C PRO A 44 3.38 5.13 13.72
N TYR A 45 3.18 4.74 14.97
CA TYR A 45 3.30 5.64 16.10
C TYR A 45 4.74 5.65 16.61
N SER A 46 5.49 6.68 16.24
CA SER A 46 6.92 6.79 16.54
C SER A 46 7.27 6.73 18.03
N GLY A 47 6.34 7.09 18.92
CA GLY A 47 6.51 7.00 20.38
C GLY A 47 6.64 5.56 20.91
N MET A 48 6.11 4.58 20.17
CA MET A 48 6.17 3.16 20.54
C MET A 48 7.36 2.42 19.89
N LEU A 49 8.04 3.01 18.90
CA LEU A 49 9.13 2.35 18.20
C LEU A 49 10.27 1.84 19.11
N PRO A 50 10.78 2.61 20.09
CA PRO A 50 11.80 2.08 21.00
C PRO A 50 11.29 0.88 21.83
N GLY A 51 10.02 0.90 22.20
CA GLY A 51 9.36 -0.22 22.89
C GLY A 51 9.26 -1.47 22.02
N TYR A 52 8.98 -1.32 20.73
CA TYR A 52 9.03 -2.42 19.75
C TYR A 52 10.44 -3.02 19.65
N VAL A 53 11.46 -2.18 19.48
CA VAL A 53 12.85 -2.61 19.43
C VAL A 53 13.26 -3.36 20.72
N ALA A 54 12.80 -2.89 21.89
CA ALA A 54 13.03 -3.55 23.16
C ALA A 54 12.21 -4.85 23.36
N GLY A 55 11.29 -5.18 22.46
CA GLY A 55 10.41 -6.35 22.54
C GLY A 55 9.23 -6.19 23.50
N ARG A 56 8.85 -4.95 23.82
CA ARG A 56 7.70 -4.61 24.67
C ARG A 56 6.39 -4.51 23.90
N TYR A 57 6.48 -4.24 22.61
CA TYR A 57 5.36 -4.15 21.68
C TYR A 57 5.60 -5.03 20.47
N THR A 58 4.54 -5.49 19.87
CA THR A 58 4.56 -6.06 18.52
C THR A 58 4.55 -4.94 17.48
N LEU A 59 4.89 -5.26 16.24
CA LEU A 59 4.82 -4.29 15.14
C LEU A 59 3.40 -3.77 14.95
N ASP A 60 2.41 -4.66 15.07
CA ASP A 60 0.99 -4.34 14.92
C ASP A 60 0.50 -3.33 15.97
N GLU A 61 0.94 -3.48 17.23
CA GLU A 61 0.58 -2.54 18.31
C GLU A 61 1.14 -1.14 18.08
N CYS A 62 2.18 -1.02 17.24
CA CYS A 62 2.83 0.26 16.93
C CYS A 62 2.25 0.96 15.69
N HIS A 63 1.29 0.35 14.97
CA HIS A 63 0.75 0.89 13.72
C HIS A 63 -0.75 1.13 13.81
N ILE A 64 -1.19 2.25 13.22
CA ILE A 64 -2.60 2.55 12.95
C ILE A 64 -2.86 2.18 11.51
N ASP A 65 -3.83 1.32 11.28
CA ASP A 65 -4.28 0.95 9.96
C ASP A 65 -5.18 2.06 9.39
N LEU A 66 -4.77 2.63 8.26
CA LEU A 66 -5.49 3.73 7.61
C LEU A 66 -6.70 3.24 6.81
N ALA A 67 -6.75 1.97 6.39
CA ALA A 67 -7.84 1.45 5.57
C ALA A 67 -9.18 1.42 6.34
N PRO A 68 -9.31 0.79 7.53
CA PRO A 68 -10.52 0.84 8.31
C PRO A 68 -10.85 2.26 8.79
N LEU A 69 -9.84 3.10 9.09
CA LEU A 69 -10.05 4.47 9.50
C LEU A 69 -10.58 5.35 8.35
N ALA A 70 -10.04 5.21 7.13
CA ALA A 70 -10.54 5.88 5.94
C ALA A 70 -11.99 5.45 5.63
N ARG A 71 -12.28 4.15 5.71
CA ARG A 71 -13.65 3.63 5.57
C ARG A 71 -14.60 4.22 6.61
N PHE A 72 -14.19 4.28 7.89
CA PHE A 72 -14.96 4.92 8.95
C PHE A 72 -15.26 6.38 8.65
N ALA A 73 -14.28 7.12 8.10
CA ALA A 73 -14.40 8.51 7.67
C ALA A 73 -15.17 8.67 6.35
N ARG A 74 -15.52 7.58 5.65
CA ARG A 74 -16.03 7.59 4.26
C ARG A 74 -15.09 8.34 3.31
N ALA A 75 -13.78 8.25 3.57
CA ALA A 75 -12.74 8.84 2.77
C ALA A 75 -12.26 7.83 1.71
N ARG A 76 -12.02 8.31 0.49
CA ARG A 76 -11.33 7.52 -0.54
C ARG A 76 -9.87 7.36 -0.12
N LEU A 77 -9.39 6.14 -0.04
CA LEU A 77 -7.97 5.86 0.22
C LEU A 77 -7.23 5.73 -1.11
N ILE A 78 -6.38 6.71 -1.39
CA ILE A 78 -5.52 6.75 -2.58
C ILE A 78 -4.13 6.25 -2.17
N HIS A 79 -3.82 5.01 -2.54
CA HIS A 79 -2.51 4.40 -2.27
C HIS A 79 -1.49 4.91 -3.30
N ALA A 80 -0.92 6.08 -3.03
CA ALA A 80 0.04 6.74 -3.90
C ALA A 80 0.96 7.69 -3.12
N GLU A 81 2.12 8.01 -3.71
CA GLU A 81 3.03 9.02 -3.19
C GLU A 81 2.82 10.36 -3.90
N ALA A 82 2.52 11.40 -3.12
CA ALA A 82 2.48 12.76 -3.62
C ALA A 82 3.91 13.30 -3.77
N ILE A 83 4.19 13.88 -4.94
CA ILE A 83 5.51 14.44 -5.29
C ILE A 83 5.46 15.96 -5.53
N GLY A 84 4.28 16.58 -5.43
CA GLY A 84 4.11 18.00 -5.65
C GLY A 84 2.69 18.50 -5.39
N LEU A 85 2.52 19.80 -5.49
CA LEU A 85 1.25 20.50 -5.40
C LEU A 85 1.21 21.59 -6.50
N ASP A 86 0.24 21.51 -7.39
CA ASP A 86 -0.07 22.56 -8.37
C ASP A 86 -1.19 23.45 -7.79
N ARG A 87 -0.82 24.64 -7.33
CA ARG A 87 -1.74 25.58 -6.70
C ARG A 87 -2.68 26.26 -7.72
N GLU A 88 -2.22 26.48 -8.94
CA GLU A 88 -3.00 27.13 -10.00
C GLU A 88 -4.12 26.22 -10.47
N ARG A 89 -3.77 24.93 -10.71
CA ARG A 89 -4.74 23.90 -11.12
C ARG A 89 -5.47 23.26 -9.96
N ARG A 90 -5.10 23.57 -8.73
CA ARG A 90 -5.65 22.95 -7.51
C ARG A 90 -5.54 21.43 -7.55
N GLN A 91 -4.33 20.92 -7.77
CA GLN A 91 -4.08 19.49 -7.87
C GLN A 91 -2.89 19.03 -7.02
N VAL A 92 -3.03 17.87 -6.37
CA VAL A 92 -1.90 17.11 -5.83
C VAL A 92 -1.27 16.33 -6.97
N ILE A 93 0.05 16.41 -7.10
CA ILE A 93 0.80 15.81 -8.22
C ILE A 93 1.42 14.47 -7.78
N PHE A 94 1.38 13.50 -8.68
CA PHE A 94 1.92 12.16 -8.51
C PHE A 94 2.89 11.80 -9.64
N ALA A 95 3.76 10.83 -9.41
CA ALA A 95 4.48 10.17 -10.48
C ALA A 95 3.56 9.16 -11.19
N GLY A 96 3.51 9.20 -12.53
CA GLY A 96 2.89 8.16 -13.35
C GLY A 96 1.36 8.10 -13.33
N ARG A 97 0.68 9.12 -12.79
CA ARG A 97 -0.79 9.22 -12.83
C ARG A 97 -1.24 10.68 -12.90
N PRO A 98 -2.50 10.95 -13.33
CA PRO A 98 -3.06 12.32 -13.32
C PRO A 98 -3.09 12.90 -11.90
N GLY A 99 -2.94 14.23 -11.79
CA GLY A 99 -3.12 14.95 -10.54
C GLY A 99 -4.53 14.79 -9.98
N LEU A 100 -4.67 14.81 -8.65
CA LEU A 100 -5.95 14.76 -7.95
C LEU A 100 -6.37 16.18 -7.55
N ARG A 101 -7.57 16.59 -7.99
CA ARG A 101 -8.12 17.92 -7.68
C ARG A 101 -8.48 18.06 -6.21
N PHE A 102 -8.35 19.27 -5.68
CA PHE A 102 -8.81 19.66 -4.35
C PHE A 102 -9.45 21.07 -4.34
N ASP A 103 -10.40 21.28 -3.44
CA ASP A 103 -10.85 22.61 -3.03
C ASP A 103 -10.12 23.06 -1.74
N VAL A 104 -9.85 22.09 -0.85
CA VAL A 104 -9.02 22.28 0.34
C VAL A 104 -8.04 21.11 0.44
N ALA A 105 -6.76 21.42 0.63
CA ALA A 105 -5.72 20.43 0.84
C ALA A 105 -5.09 20.55 2.23
N SER A 106 -4.67 19.44 2.81
CA SER A 106 -3.91 19.42 4.06
C SER A 106 -2.73 18.47 3.93
N LEU A 107 -1.53 18.93 4.35
CA LEU A 107 -0.28 18.19 4.23
C LEU A 107 0.17 17.71 5.61
N ASN A 108 0.32 16.39 5.78
CA ASN A 108 0.86 15.77 7.00
C ASN A 108 1.75 14.58 6.65
N VAL A 109 2.73 14.85 5.78
CA VAL A 109 3.66 13.87 5.20
C VAL A 109 4.87 13.58 6.10
N GLY A 110 4.95 14.23 7.26
CA GLY A 110 6.06 14.07 8.19
C GLY A 110 7.35 14.75 7.69
N ALA A 111 8.48 14.26 8.19
CA ALA A 111 9.82 14.72 7.82
C ALA A 111 10.69 13.53 7.48
N THR A 112 11.72 13.75 6.69
CA THR A 112 12.73 12.76 6.30
C THR A 112 13.98 12.87 7.19
N PRO A 113 14.80 11.82 7.30
CA PRO A 113 16.11 11.94 7.95
C PRO A 113 17.03 12.86 7.15
N ASN A 114 17.85 13.64 7.84
CA ASN A 114 18.90 14.40 7.19
C ASN A 114 20.10 13.48 6.90
N LEU A 115 20.28 13.09 5.65
CA LEU A 115 21.37 12.23 5.17
C LEU A 115 22.46 13.03 4.42
N SER A 116 22.62 14.31 4.72
CA SER A 116 23.57 15.19 4.02
C SER A 116 25.05 14.90 4.32
N VAL A 117 25.33 14.13 5.37
CA VAL A 117 26.70 13.68 5.68
C VAL A 117 27.17 12.71 4.60
N PRO A 118 28.35 12.94 3.99
CA PRO A 118 28.88 12.07 2.94
C PRO A 118 28.89 10.59 3.33
N GLY A 119 28.33 9.73 2.46
CA GLY A 119 28.18 8.29 2.68
C GLY A 119 27.03 7.87 3.59
N ALA A 120 26.30 8.81 4.20
CA ALA A 120 25.16 8.46 5.07
C ALA A 120 23.99 7.86 4.27
N ALA A 121 23.73 8.35 3.07
CA ALA A 121 22.67 7.82 2.21
C ALA A 121 22.94 6.39 1.74
N GLU A 122 24.21 6.01 1.56
CA GLU A 122 24.65 4.71 1.04
C GLU A 122 24.84 3.67 2.15
N HIS A 123 25.27 4.11 3.35
CA HIS A 123 25.81 3.20 4.37
C HIS A 123 25.09 3.28 5.73
N ALA A 124 24.27 4.30 5.97
CA ALA A 124 23.49 4.39 7.20
C ALA A 124 22.04 3.94 6.98
N ILE A 125 21.45 3.41 8.04
CA ILE A 125 20.06 2.99 8.08
C ILE A 125 19.24 4.05 8.80
N PRO A 126 18.44 4.83 8.07
CA PRO A 126 17.58 5.82 8.69
C PRO A 126 16.45 5.16 9.48
N VAL A 127 16.10 5.73 10.64
CA VAL A 127 14.99 5.24 11.46
C VAL A 127 13.63 5.62 10.89
N LYS A 128 13.58 6.57 9.97
CA LYS A 128 12.40 6.91 9.16
C LYS A 128 12.71 6.68 7.68
N PRO A 129 11.80 6.07 6.91
CA PRO A 129 10.46 5.59 7.28
C PRO A 129 10.50 4.33 8.17
N ILE A 130 9.61 4.28 9.16
CA ILE A 130 9.66 3.28 10.24
C ILE A 130 9.46 1.84 9.73
N HIS A 131 8.65 1.62 8.70
CA HIS A 131 8.42 0.27 8.15
C HIS A 131 9.70 -0.34 7.55
N LEU A 132 10.53 0.46 6.86
CA LEU A 132 11.83 0.00 6.34
C LEU A 132 12.80 -0.29 7.49
N PHE A 133 12.81 0.58 8.50
CA PHE A 133 13.61 0.35 9.68
C PHE A 133 13.17 -0.92 10.43
N ALA A 134 11.87 -1.17 10.58
CA ALA A 134 11.35 -2.36 11.26
C ALA A 134 11.76 -3.66 10.54
N ALA A 135 11.66 -3.70 9.21
CA ALA A 135 12.12 -4.84 8.42
C ALA A 135 13.63 -5.07 8.59
N HIS A 136 14.42 -3.98 8.55
CA HIS A 136 15.86 -4.05 8.78
C HIS A 136 16.19 -4.52 10.21
N TRP A 137 15.47 -4.00 11.21
CA TRP A 137 15.65 -4.40 12.61
C TRP A 137 15.43 -5.89 12.83
N GLU A 138 14.39 -6.48 12.27
CA GLU A 138 14.14 -7.92 12.37
C GLU A 138 15.27 -8.74 11.70
N ALA A 139 15.73 -8.32 10.53
CA ALA A 139 16.86 -8.97 9.86
C ALA A 139 18.17 -8.84 10.67
N LEU A 140 18.45 -7.66 11.22
CA LEU A 140 19.60 -7.42 12.10
C LEU A 140 19.52 -8.30 13.36
N ARG A 141 18.37 -8.34 14.01
CA ARG A 141 18.14 -9.16 15.21
C ARG A 141 18.41 -10.64 14.93
N ALA A 142 17.82 -11.19 13.86
CA ALA A 142 18.02 -12.58 13.47
C ALA A 142 19.50 -12.90 13.19
N ARG A 143 20.21 -11.98 12.50
CA ARG A 143 21.64 -12.11 12.21
C ARG A 143 22.49 -12.08 13.49
N VAL A 144 22.20 -11.18 14.43
CA VAL A 144 22.92 -11.09 15.71
C VAL A 144 22.67 -12.33 16.58
N GLU A 145 21.43 -12.85 16.59
CA GLU A 145 21.11 -14.07 17.33
C GLU A 145 21.90 -15.30 16.84
N GLN A 146 22.16 -15.36 15.51
CA GLN A 146 22.88 -16.49 14.86
C GLN A 146 24.41 -16.26 14.81
N SER A 147 24.91 -15.03 15.03
CA SER A 147 26.32 -14.71 14.95
C SER A 147 27.09 -15.20 16.18
N PRO A 148 28.25 -15.89 16.00
CA PRO A 148 29.15 -16.21 17.11
C PRO A 148 30.02 -14.99 17.51
N ALA A 149 30.09 -13.97 16.65
CA ALA A 149 30.91 -12.76 16.87
C ALA A 149 30.07 -11.62 17.43
N LEU A 150 30.71 -10.78 18.24
CA LEU A 150 30.12 -9.54 18.75
C LEU A 150 29.84 -8.57 17.59
N VAL A 151 28.62 -8.09 17.47
CA VAL A 151 28.20 -7.12 16.43
C VAL A 151 28.27 -5.71 17.01
N SER A 152 28.95 -4.79 16.30
CA SER A 152 29.05 -3.37 16.67
C SER A 152 27.96 -2.55 16.00
N ILE A 153 27.15 -1.85 16.80
CA ILE A 153 26.05 -1.01 16.31
C ILE A 153 26.30 0.42 16.77
N ALA A 154 26.35 1.35 15.81
CA ALA A 154 26.45 2.77 16.11
C ALA A 154 25.08 3.45 15.90
N VAL A 155 24.59 4.15 16.90
CA VAL A 155 23.40 5.01 16.83
C VAL A 155 23.88 6.45 16.74
N VAL A 156 23.54 7.16 15.66
CA VAL A 156 23.93 8.56 15.44
C VAL A 156 22.76 9.48 15.70
N GLY A 157 22.84 10.29 16.76
CA GLY A 157 21.81 11.24 17.17
C GLY A 157 21.56 11.25 18.67
N GLY A 158 21.90 12.36 19.35
CA GLY A 158 21.82 12.51 20.81
C GLY A 158 20.47 13.03 21.36
N GLY A 159 19.42 13.06 20.54
CA GLY A 159 18.05 13.39 20.98
C GLY A 159 17.35 12.23 21.67
N ALA A 160 16.10 12.45 22.12
CA ALA A 160 15.30 11.44 22.82
C ALA A 160 15.19 10.11 22.04
N GLY A 161 14.93 10.19 20.72
CA GLY A 161 14.80 8.99 19.88
C GLY A 161 16.08 8.17 19.82
N GLY A 162 17.26 8.80 19.70
CA GLY A 162 18.55 8.09 19.68
C GLY A 162 18.90 7.47 21.02
N VAL A 163 18.64 8.17 22.12
CA VAL A 163 18.82 7.66 23.49
C VAL A 163 17.94 6.44 23.76
N GLU A 164 16.63 6.56 23.48
CA GLU A 164 15.67 5.47 23.65
C GLU A 164 16.06 4.25 22.80
N LEU A 165 16.44 4.50 21.53
CA LEU A 165 16.80 3.43 20.61
C LEU A 165 18.07 2.70 21.05
N ALA A 166 19.12 3.44 21.46
CA ALA A 166 20.36 2.83 21.96
C ALA A 166 20.11 1.96 23.19
N LEU A 167 19.31 2.44 24.15
CA LEU A 167 18.90 1.67 25.34
C LEU A 167 18.06 0.45 24.98
N ALA A 168 17.12 0.59 24.07
CA ALA A 168 16.26 -0.50 23.60
C ALA A 168 17.07 -1.62 22.90
N ILE A 169 17.99 -1.25 22.00
CA ILE A 169 18.87 -2.18 21.29
C ILE A 169 19.77 -2.93 22.31
N ARG A 170 20.40 -2.20 23.22
CA ARG A 170 21.26 -2.79 24.23
C ARG A 170 20.50 -3.76 25.13
N HIS A 171 19.27 -3.40 25.52
CA HIS A 171 18.39 -4.29 26.28
C HIS A 171 18.03 -5.55 25.48
N ARG A 172 17.65 -5.42 24.21
CA ARG A 172 17.17 -6.53 23.38
C ARG A 172 18.26 -7.51 22.98
N LEU A 173 19.44 -7.01 22.63
CA LEU A 173 20.54 -7.83 22.10
C LEU A 173 21.55 -8.25 23.19
N GLY A 174 21.51 -7.64 24.36
CA GLY A 174 22.39 -7.98 25.48
C GLY A 174 23.86 -7.91 25.09
N ASP A 175 24.65 -8.87 25.57
CA ASP A 175 26.10 -8.93 25.34
C ASP A 175 26.50 -9.40 23.94
N LYS A 176 25.54 -9.74 23.08
CA LYS A 176 25.78 -10.08 21.68
C LYS A 176 26.05 -8.85 20.79
N ALA A 177 25.74 -7.65 21.28
CA ALA A 177 26.00 -6.42 20.57
C ALA A 177 26.71 -5.37 21.42
N ARG A 178 27.68 -4.68 20.80
CA ARG A 178 28.29 -3.47 21.37
C ARG A 178 27.56 -2.27 20.78
N VAL A 179 26.87 -1.49 21.61
CA VAL A 179 26.10 -0.32 21.18
C VAL A 179 26.89 0.94 21.51
N SER A 180 27.09 1.81 20.51
CA SER A 180 27.68 3.14 20.66
C SER A 180 26.66 4.21 20.30
N LEU A 181 26.57 5.29 21.09
CA LEU A 181 25.73 6.45 20.81
C LEU A 181 26.62 7.65 20.53
N VAL A 182 26.52 8.19 19.29
CA VAL A 182 27.32 9.32 18.81
C VAL A 182 26.44 10.55 18.68
N SER A 183 26.87 11.67 19.27
CA SER A 183 26.14 12.94 19.24
C SER A 183 27.06 14.12 18.94
N LYS A 184 26.67 14.97 17.97
CA LYS A 184 27.39 16.22 17.65
C LYS A 184 27.42 17.20 18.82
N GLY A 185 26.39 17.21 19.64
CA GLY A 185 26.30 18.04 20.84
C GLY A 185 26.12 17.18 22.09
N ARG A 186 25.80 17.84 23.21
CA ARG A 186 25.44 17.12 24.46
C ARG A 186 24.17 16.33 24.28
N LEU A 187 24.12 15.15 24.88
CA LEU A 187 22.89 14.33 24.90
C LEU A 187 21.74 15.10 25.50
N MET A 188 20.55 14.97 24.88
CA MET A 188 19.33 15.57 25.40
C MET A 188 19.46 17.08 25.68
N ALA A 189 20.16 17.83 24.82
CA ALA A 189 20.49 19.26 25.03
C ALA A 189 19.26 20.15 25.30
N SER A 190 18.09 19.79 24.77
CA SER A 190 16.81 20.50 24.98
C SER A 190 16.13 20.21 26.32
N HIS A 191 16.69 19.28 27.14
CA HIS A 191 16.10 18.87 28.42
C HIS A 191 16.88 19.40 29.62
N ALA A 192 16.22 19.43 30.78
CA ALA A 192 16.83 19.90 32.04
C ALA A 192 18.06 19.07 32.41
N PRO A 193 19.06 19.65 33.13
CA PRO A 193 20.27 18.94 33.54
C PRO A 193 20.02 17.64 34.28
N ARG A 194 19.00 17.60 35.16
CA ARG A 194 18.62 16.38 35.90
C ARG A 194 18.13 15.26 34.97
N THR A 195 17.36 15.58 33.94
CA THR A 195 16.91 14.60 32.93
C THR A 195 18.11 14.03 32.18
N ARG A 196 19.04 14.89 31.78
CA ARG A 196 20.27 14.47 31.09
C ARG A 196 21.10 13.55 31.95
N ALA A 197 21.30 13.91 33.24
CA ALA A 197 22.08 13.07 34.17
C ALA A 197 21.46 11.68 34.36
N LEU A 198 20.13 11.58 34.53
CA LEU A 198 19.45 10.29 34.65
C LEU A 198 19.63 9.42 33.42
N LEU A 199 19.47 9.99 32.23
CA LEU A 199 19.60 9.24 30.96
C LEU A 199 21.07 8.89 30.65
N HIS A 200 21.99 9.79 30.95
CA HIS A 200 23.43 9.51 30.82
C HIS A 200 23.83 8.33 31.71
N ASN A 201 23.42 8.33 32.99
CA ASN A 201 23.68 7.21 33.91
C ASN A 201 23.04 5.92 33.39
N ALA A 202 21.79 5.98 32.93
CA ALA A 202 21.10 4.82 32.37
C ALA A 202 21.84 4.21 31.17
N LEU A 203 22.43 5.02 30.29
CA LEU A 203 23.24 4.56 29.15
C LEU A 203 24.57 3.93 29.62
N VAL A 204 25.29 4.58 30.52
CA VAL A 204 26.56 4.10 31.06
C VAL A 204 26.37 2.79 31.84
N ASP A 205 25.40 2.75 32.76
CA ASP A 205 25.12 1.57 33.60
C ASP A 205 24.77 0.32 32.77
N ARG A 206 24.22 0.54 31.55
CA ARG A 206 23.90 -0.55 30.61
C ARG A 206 25.00 -0.84 29.60
N GLY A 207 26.16 -0.18 29.73
CA GLY A 207 27.31 -0.41 28.87
C GLY A 207 27.19 0.11 27.45
N VAL A 208 26.39 1.17 27.22
CA VAL A 208 26.38 1.91 25.96
C VAL A 208 27.61 2.81 25.92
N VAL A 209 28.40 2.73 24.83
CA VAL A 209 29.58 3.57 24.64
C VAL A 209 29.13 4.94 24.16
N LEU A 210 29.40 6.00 24.94
CA LEU A 210 28.98 7.36 24.62
C LEU A 210 30.10 8.13 23.94
N ARG A 211 29.73 8.87 22.90
CA ARG A 211 30.54 9.83 22.16
C ARG A 211 29.77 11.14 22.02
N GLU A 212 29.89 12.02 23.00
CA GLU A 212 29.24 13.32 23.01
C GLU A 212 30.18 14.42 22.45
N GLU A 213 29.56 15.48 21.91
CA GLU A 213 30.28 16.64 21.35
C GLU A 213 31.27 16.26 20.22
N VAL A 214 30.89 15.19 19.47
CA VAL A 214 31.68 14.65 18.36
C VAL A 214 30.83 14.61 17.09
N GLU A 215 31.29 15.31 16.06
CA GLU A 215 30.61 15.34 14.76
C GLU A 215 31.05 14.18 13.87
N VAL A 216 30.06 13.51 13.25
CA VAL A 216 30.31 12.53 12.19
C VAL A 216 30.52 13.31 10.89
N THR A 217 31.68 13.20 10.28
CA THR A 217 32.05 13.91 9.04
C THR A 217 31.86 13.06 7.79
N ARG A 218 31.89 11.74 7.92
CA ARG A 218 31.65 10.77 6.83
C ARG A 218 31.18 9.44 7.39
N VAL A 219 30.36 8.76 6.62
CA VAL A 219 29.91 7.38 6.89
C VAL A 219 30.54 6.45 5.87
N GLU A 220 31.14 5.37 6.34
CA GLU A 220 31.71 4.30 5.52
C GLU A 220 30.92 3.01 5.77
N ALA A 221 31.05 2.01 4.91
CA ALA A 221 30.27 0.76 4.96
C ALA A 221 30.32 0.05 6.34
N LYS A 222 31.40 0.20 7.10
CA LYS A 222 31.60 -0.42 8.42
C LYS A 222 32.29 0.52 9.43
N ALA A 223 32.18 1.82 9.27
CA ALA A 223 32.73 2.76 10.20
C ALA A 223 32.11 4.15 10.10
N LEU A 224 32.11 4.88 11.22
CA LEU A 224 31.93 6.33 11.24
C LEU A 224 33.29 7.02 11.28
N VAL A 225 33.46 8.05 10.45
CA VAL A 225 34.60 8.95 10.52
C VAL A 225 34.18 10.17 11.32
N LEU A 226 34.84 10.39 12.43
CA LEU A 226 34.56 11.47 13.37
C LEU A 226 35.43 12.71 13.06
N ALA A 227 34.99 13.85 13.58
CA ALA A 227 35.80 15.07 13.53
C ALA A 227 37.17 14.79 14.17
N GLY A 228 38.28 15.21 13.50
CA GLY A 228 39.63 14.84 13.90
C GLY A 228 40.19 13.58 13.27
N GLY A 229 39.39 12.86 12.42
CA GLY A 229 39.86 11.71 11.65
C GLY A 229 39.78 10.35 12.38
N GLU A 230 39.32 10.32 13.63
CA GLU A 230 39.09 9.06 14.35
C GLU A 230 38.06 8.21 13.59
N ARG A 231 38.34 6.91 13.43
CA ARG A 231 37.40 5.93 12.84
C ARG A 231 36.78 5.08 13.95
N LEU A 232 35.45 5.17 14.09
CA LEU A 232 34.68 4.31 15.00
C LEU A 232 34.11 3.13 14.19
N PRO A 233 34.61 1.90 14.38
CA PRO A 233 34.11 0.73 13.70
C PRO A 233 32.65 0.46 14.10
N ALA A 234 31.79 0.15 13.11
CA ALA A 234 30.42 -0.25 13.32
C ALA A 234 29.97 -1.15 12.17
N ASP A 235 29.45 -2.34 12.50
CA ASP A 235 28.87 -3.27 11.52
C ASP A 235 27.52 -2.77 11.02
N GLU A 236 26.80 -2.03 11.86
CA GLU A 236 25.52 -1.37 11.55
C GLU A 236 25.52 0.08 12.04
N ILE A 237 25.00 0.97 11.23
CA ILE A 237 24.93 2.41 11.52
C ILE A 237 23.49 2.86 11.43
N LEU A 238 22.86 3.15 12.58
CA LEU A 238 21.48 3.62 12.67
C LEU A 238 21.46 5.14 12.76
N TRP A 239 20.68 5.78 11.85
CA TRP A 239 20.70 7.24 11.69
C TRP A 239 19.44 7.86 12.28
N VAL A 240 19.59 8.59 13.39
CA VAL A 240 18.50 9.18 14.20
C VAL A 240 18.74 10.69 14.37
N THR A 241 19.27 11.33 13.34
CA THR A 241 19.59 12.76 13.36
C THR A 241 18.36 13.64 13.15
N GLU A 242 18.58 14.96 13.12
CA GLU A 242 17.55 15.96 12.91
C GLU A 242 16.71 15.69 11.64
N ALA A 243 15.44 16.08 11.73
CA ALA A 243 14.48 15.97 10.65
C ALA A 243 14.79 16.98 9.53
N ALA A 244 14.75 16.54 8.28
CA ALA A 244 14.77 17.38 7.09
C ALA A 244 13.37 17.47 6.47
N ALA A 245 13.07 18.58 5.82
CA ALA A 245 11.84 18.75 5.07
C ALA A 245 11.84 17.85 3.82
N PRO A 246 10.72 17.23 3.43
CA PRO A 246 10.62 16.53 2.16
C PRO A 246 10.95 17.48 0.99
N GLY A 247 11.87 17.07 0.11
CA GLY A 247 12.44 17.94 -0.93
C GLY A 247 11.40 18.54 -1.88
N TRP A 248 10.33 17.81 -2.16
CA TRP A 248 9.27 18.28 -3.06
C TRP A 248 8.46 19.46 -2.49
N LEU A 249 8.52 19.75 -1.18
CA LEU A 249 7.88 20.94 -0.62
C LEU A 249 8.44 22.22 -1.23
N ALA A 250 9.71 22.24 -1.63
CA ALA A 250 10.33 23.38 -2.28
C ALA A 250 9.75 23.69 -3.68
N THR A 251 9.08 22.73 -4.30
CA THR A 251 8.48 22.90 -5.63
C THR A 251 7.01 23.32 -5.59
N THR A 252 6.40 23.44 -4.40
CA THR A 252 4.98 23.77 -4.23
C THR A 252 4.67 25.27 -4.47
N GLY A 253 5.68 26.13 -4.48
CA GLY A 253 5.50 27.59 -4.52
C GLY A 253 4.90 28.18 -3.24
N LEU A 254 4.82 27.40 -2.14
CA LEU A 254 4.45 27.86 -0.82
C LEU A 254 5.68 28.39 -0.06
N SER A 255 5.51 29.36 0.80
CA SER A 255 6.57 29.86 1.67
C SER A 255 7.05 28.79 2.63
N LEU A 256 8.37 28.68 2.78
CA LEU A 256 9.05 27.76 3.68
C LEU A 256 9.80 28.54 4.77
N ASP A 257 10.04 27.89 5.89
CA ASP A 257 10.96 28.41 6.90
C ASP A 257 12.42 28.22 6.47
N SER A 258 13.35 28.70 7.28
CA SER A 258 14.80 28.60 6.99
C SER A 258 15.34 27.17 6.91
N GLN A 259 14.55 26.17 7.32
CA GLN A 259 14.90 24.74 7.28
C GLN A 259 14.15 23.99 6.18
N GLY A 260 13.35 24.68 5.35
CA GLY A 260 12.62 24.11 4.24
C GLY A 260 11.25 23.52 4.60
N PHE A 261 10.75 23.71 5.82
CA PHE A 261 9.40 23.30 6.21
C PHE A 261 8.35 24.35 5.86
N LEU A 262 7.12 23.90 5.59
CA LEU A 262 6.03 24.81 5.23
C LEU A 262 5.76 25.86 6.32
N ALA A 263 5.72 27.12 5.94
CA ALA A 263 5.43 28.24 6.80
C ALA A 263 3.92 28.39 7.01
N LEU A 264 3.46 28.27 8.26
CA LEU A 264 2.04 28.35 8.62
C LEU A 264 1.73 29.55 9.50
N ALA A 265 0.53 30.09 9.31
CA ALA A 265 -0.13 30.92 10.29
C ALA A 265 -0.50 30.10 11.56
N ASP A 266 -0.92 30.77 12.62
CA ASP A 266 -1.38 30.12 13.85
C ASP A 266 -2.69 29.29 13.68
N THR A 267 -3.38 29.46 12.57
CA THR A 267 -4.54 28.65 12.15
C THR A 267 -4.21 27.32 11.51
N LEU A 268 -2.93 26.93 11.41
CA LEU A 268 -2.42 25.77 10.68
C LEU A 268 -2.65 25.87 9.16
N CYS A 269 -2.99 27.04 8.66
CA CYS A 269 -3.12 27.36 7.25
C CYS A 269 -1.80 27.91 6.70
N SER A 270 -1.48 27.66 5.43
CA SER A 270 -0.36 28.31 4.75
C SER A 270 -0.51 29.84 4.80
N ILE A 271 0.61 30.54 4.90
CA ILE A 271 0.60 32.00 4.84
C ILE A 271 0.30 32.55 3.45
N ASP A 272 0.46 31.73 2.41
CA ASP A 272 0.31 32.12 0.99
C ASP A 272 -1.01 31.66 0.37
N ASP A 273 -1.66 30.65 0.97
CA ASP A 273 -2.83 30.03 0.37
C ASP A 273 -3.81 29.57 1.45
N THR A 274 -4.96 30.24 1.54
CA THR A 274 -5.99 29.99 2.56
C THR A 274 -6.70 28.64 2.42
N GLN A 275 -6.46 27.90 1.34
CA GLN A 275 -7.04 26.58 1.09
C GLN A 275 -6.02 25.44 1.27
N VAL A 276 -4.77 25.78 1.63
CA VAL A 276 -3.73 24.80 1.92
C VAL A 276 -3.36 24.84 3.39
N PHE A 277 -3.53 23.72 4.06
CA PHE A 277 -3.23 23.49 5.47
C PHE A 277 -2.06 22.53 5.62
N ALA A 278 -1.38 22.55 6.75
CA ALA A 278 -0.44 21.51 7.08
C ALA A 278 -0.32 21.30 8.60
N ALA A 279 0.23 20.15 9.00
CA ALA A 279 0.47 19.80 10.39
C ALA A 279 1.65 18.84 10.55
N GLY A 280 2.08 18.65 11.79
CA GLY A 280 3.18 17.76 12.15
C GLY A 280 4.54 18.23 11.67
N ASP A 281 5.44 17.27 11.45
CA ASP A 281 6.84 17.58 11.17
C ASP A 281 7.06 18.26 9.81
N ALA A 282 6.09 18.21 8.88
CA ALA A 282 6.17 18.82 7.55
C ALA A 282 6.12 20.37 7.57
N ALA A 283 5.70 20.97 8.69
CA ALA A 283 5.40 22.39 8.74
C ALA A 283 5.84 23.08 10.04
N THR A 284 5.96 24.40 10.01
CA THR A 284 6.29 25.25 11.14
C THR A 284 5.26 26.36 11.29
N VAL A 285 4.63 26.45 12.47
CA VAL A 285 3.79 27.58 12.83
C VAL A 285 4.73 28.75 13.21
N LEU A 286 4.81 29.78 12.36
CA LEU A 286 5.83 30.82 12.50
C LEU A 286 5.76 31.58 13.85
N ALA A 287 4.55 31.93 14.29
CA ALA A 287 4.34 32.63 15.57
C ALA A 287 4.72 31.79 16.80
N HIS A 288 4.79 30.45 16.64
CA HIS A 288 4.95 29.50 17.74
C HIS A 288 5.80 28.29 17.33
N SER A 289 6.99 28.53 16.78
CA SER A 289 7.90 27.44 16.40
C SER A 289 8.15 26.47 17.55
N ARG A 290 8.11 25.18 17.24
CA ARG A 290 8.31 24.06 18.18
C ARG A 290 9.22 23.00 17.55
N PRO A 291 9.93 22.22 18.36
CA PRO A 291 10.70 21.07 17.85
C PRO A 291 9.79 20.10 17.10
N LYS A 292 10.34 19.43 16.08
CA LYS A 292 9.66 18.38 15.31
C LYS A 292 9.50 17.13 16.18
N ALA A 293 8.35 16.97 16.81
CA ALA A 293 8.08 15.85 17.72
C ALA A 293 6.60 15.44 17.66
N GLY A 294 6.35 14.12 17.78
CA GLY A 294 5.02 13.51 17.65
C GLY A 294 3.95 14.12 18.55
N VAL A 295 4.32 14.59 19.75
CA VAL A 295 3.37 15.22 20.69
C VAL A 295 2.72 16.49 20.10
N PHE A 296 3.45 17.26 19.28
CA PHE A 296 2.90 18.44 18.63
C PHE A 296 2.02 18.05 17.44
N ALA A 297 2.42 17.06 16.65
CA ALA A 297 1.60 16.54 15.57
C ALA A 297 0.25 15.99 16.05
N VAL A 298 0.24 15.22 17.13
CA VAL A 298 -0.99 14.69 17.75
C VAL A 298 -1.90 15.85 18.21
N ARG A 299 -1.34 16.86 18.85
CA ARG A 299 -2.12 17.99 19.38
C ARG A 299 -2.61 18.99 18.34
N GLN A 300 -2.03 18.98 17.16
CA GLN A 300 -2.52 19.74 16.01
C GLN A 300 -3.76 19.11 15.35
N GLY A 301 -4.03 17.83 15.60
CA GLY A 301 -5.16 17.12 14.99
C GLY A 301 -6.53 17.78 15.23
N PRO A 302 -6.96 18.04 16.49
CA PRO A 302 -8.25 18.66 16.78
C PRO A 302 -8.42 20.06 16.17
N PRO A 303 -7.49 21.04 16.35
CA PRO A 303 -7.62 22.34 15.72
C PRO A 303 -7.56 22.31 14.19
N LEU A 304 -6.77 21.40 13.61
CA LEU A 304 -6.75 21.18 12.16
C LEU A 304 -8.12 20.71 11.66
N ALA A 305 -8.70 19.68 12.29
CA ALA A 305 -10.02 19.17 11.90
C ALA A 305 -11.11 20.25 11.98
N GLU A 306 -11.08 21.10 13.00
CA GLU A 306 -12.01 22.22 13.13
C GLU A 306 -11.78 23.27 12.03
N ASN A 307 -10.53 23.64 11.76
CA ASN A 307 -10.21 24.64 10.74
C ASN A 307 -10.46 24.19 9.32
N LEU A 308 -10.26 22.89 9.02
CA LEU A 308 -10.65 22.32 7.73
C LEU A 308 -12.18 22.41 7.52
N ARG A 309 -12.98 22.11 8.55
CA ARG A 309 -14.45 22.29 8.48
C ARG A 309 -14.82 23.75 8.26
N ARG A 310 -14.17 24.67 8.97
CA ARG A 310 -14.42 26.12 8.83
C ARG A 310 -14.07 26.61 7.44
N ALA A 311 -12.95 26.18 6.87
CA ALA A 311 -12.55 26.51 5.50
C ALA A 311 -13.57 26.02 4.49
N LEU A 312 -14.05 24.79 4.63
CA LEU A 312 -15.09 24.23 3.78
C LEU A 312 -16.44 24.96 3.91
N ASP A 313 -16.78 25.44 5.10
CA ASP A 313 -18.00 26.24 5.35
C ASP A 313 -17.84 27.73 5.03
N GLY A 314 -16.63 28.19 4.65
CA GLY A 314 -16.35 29.62 4.46
C GLY A 314 -16.38 30.44 5.75
N ARG A 315 -16.18 29.81 6.91
CA ARG A 315 -16.18 30.45 8.25
C ARG A 315 -14.75 30.89 8.64
N PRO A 316 -14.61 31.95 9.45
CA PRO A 316 -13.31 32.41 9.95
C PRO A 316 -12.55 31.26 10.67
N LEU A 317 -11.25 31.10 10.39
CA LEU A 317 -10.39 30.12 11.03
C LEU A 317 -10.11 30.48 12.49
N ARG A 318 -9.79 29.50 13.32
CA ARG A 318 -9.44 29.64 14.72
C ARG A 318 -7.95 29.49 14.96
N PRO A 319 -7.31 30.37 15.73
CA PRO A 319 -5.89 30.24 16.06
C PRO A 319 -5.67 29.04 17.00
N PHE A 320 -4.51 28.42 16.84
CA PHE A 320 -3.99 27.36 17.68
C PHE A 320 -2.68 27.80 18.33
N VAL A 321 -2.65 27.85 19.64
CA VAL A 321 -1.44 28.14 20.41
C VAL A 321 -0.90 26.84 21.03
N PRO A 322 0.22 26.31 20.52
CA PRO A 322 0.80 25.10 21.08
C PRO A 322 1.35 25.33 22.48
N GLN A 323 1.25 24.31 23.32
CA GLN A 323 1.77 24.35 24.69
C GLN A 323 3.27 24.64 24.73
N ARG A 324 3.71 25.37 25.77
CA ARG A 324 5.14 25.64 26.01
C ARG A 324 5.87 24.48 26.65
N HIS A 325 5.20 23.74 27.54
CA HIS A 325 5.75 22.60 28.26
C HIS A 325 4.92 21.34 28.03
N PHE A 326 5.55 20.23 27.83
CA PHE A 326 4.91 18.93 27.72
C PHE A 326 5.63 17.90 28.62
N LEU A 327 4.93 16.84 29.00
CA LEU A 327 5.52 15.70 29.67
C LEU A 327 6.21 14.83 28.60
N SER A 328 7.52 14.64 28.74
CA SER A 328 8.30 13.69 27.97
C SER A 328 8.53 12.44 28.81
N LEU A 329 8.15 11.29 28.30
CA LEU A 329 8.36 9.98 28.93
C LEU A 329 9.33 9.19 28.03
N ILE A 330 10.56 9.04 28.49
CA ILE A 330 11.67 8.47 27.75
C ILE A 330 11.94 7.06 28.29
N GLY A 331 11.70 6.04 27.47
CA GLY A 331 11.85 4.64 27.87
C GLY A 331 13.32 4.23 27.96
N THR A 332 13.69 3.40 28.95
CA THR A 332 15.04 2.87 29.11
C THR A 332 15.20 1.45 28.58
N GLY A 333 14.17 0.89 27.90
CA GLY A 333 14.16 -0.42 27.27
C GLY A 333 13.82 -1.57 28.23
N ASP A 334 14.19 -1.48 29.50
CA ASP A 334 14.07 -2.52 30.54
C ASP A 334 12.75 -2.51 31.32
N GLY A 335 11.77 -1.70 30.91
CA GLY A 335 10.51 -1.53 31.63
C GLY A 335 10.53 -0.40 32.64
N ARG A 336 11.48 0.52 32.50
CA ARG A 336 11.57 1.79 33.24
C ARG A 336 11.49 2.95 32.25
N ALA A 337 11.18 4.13 32.75
CA ALA A 337 11.21 5.37 31.97
C ALA A 337 11.66 6.55 32.83
N VAL A 338 12.20 7.55 32.15
CA VAL A 338 12.50 8.87 32.71
C VAL A 338 11.43 9.86 32.28
N ALA A 339 10.70 10.42 33.24
CA ALA A 339 9.76 11.52 33.00
C ALA A 339 10.49 12.84 33.09
N SER A 340 10.20 13.76 32.17
CA SER A 340 10.75 15.10 32.13
C SER A 340 9.64 16.13 31.84
N ARG A 341 9.51 17.14 32.71
CA ARG A 341 8.60 18.28 32.50
C ARG A 341 9.18 19.54 33.10
N GLY A 342 9.55 20.51 32.29
CA GLY A 342 10.24 21.71 32.75
C GLY A 342 11.56 21.36 33.43
N GLY A 343 11.76 21.77 34.70
CA GLY A 343 12.95 21.44 35.50
C GLY A 343 12.89 20.12 36.27
N LEU A 344 11.74 19.45 36.26
CA LEU A 344 11.52 18.19 37.04
C LEU A 344 11.88 16.96 36.21
N ALA A 345 12.57 16.01 36.84
CA ALA A 345 12.86 14.71 36.25
C ALA A 345 12.75 13.61 37.34
N LEU A 346 12.10 12.52 36.98
CA LEU A 346 11.91 11.32 37.81
C LEU A 346 12.18 10.08 36.95
N GLU A 347 12.64 8.99 37.57
CA GLU A 347 12.80 7.70 36.94
C GLU A 347 12.04 6.62 37.70
N GLY A 348 11.49 5.63 37.01
CA GLY A 348 10.85 4.49 37.65
C GLY A 348 10.06 3.60 36.69
N GLU A 349 9.71 2.41 37.19
CA GLU A 349 8.86 1.44 36.46
C GLU A 349 7.43 1.94 36.29
N TRP A 350 6.88 2.62 37.32
CA TRP A 350 5.54 3.19 37.22
C TRP A 350 5.42 4.24 36.13
N LEU A 351 6.51 4.91 35.77
CA LEU A 351 6.54 5.86 34.64
C LEU A 351 6.49 5.15 33.29
N TRP A 352 7.10 3.97 33.20
CA TRP A 352 6.93 3.13 32.03
C TRP A 352 5.47 2.66 31.90
N ARG A 353 4.86 2.19 32.98
CA ARG A 353 3.43 1.83 32.97
C ARG A 353 2.52 2.99 32.58
N LEU A 354 2.84 4.20 33.05
CA LEU A 354 2.13 5.42 32.64
C LEU A 354 2.33 5.70 31.15
N LYS A 355 3.57 5.59 30.64
CA LYS A 355 3.87 5.75 29.18
C LYS A 355 3.08 4.74 28.37
N ASP A 356 3.17 3.47 28.72
CA ASP A 356 2.47 2.37 28.05
C ASP A 356 0.95 2.60 28.02
N TRP A 357 0.36 3.01 29.16
CA TRP A 357 -1.07 3.32 29.20
C TRP A 357 -1.46 4.50 28.33
N ILE A 358 -0.65 5.58 28.28
CA ILE A 358 -0.91 6.74 27.42
C ILE A 358 -0.83 6.33 25.95
N ASP A 359 0.21 5.61 25.57
CA ASP A 359 0.46 5.21 24.18
C ASP A 359 -0.65 4.25 23.71
N ARG A 360 -0.99 3.20 24.47
CA ARG A 360 -2.07 2.25 24.13
C ARG A 360 -3.42 2.94 24.03
N ARG A 361 -3.77 3.79 25.02
CA ARG A 361 -5.04 4.51 24.99
C ARG A 361 -5.17 5.46 23.81
N TRP A 362 -4.05 6.04 23.37
CA TRP A 362 -4.03 6.85 22.16
C TRP A 362 -4.26 6.00 20.92
N MET A 363 -3.59 4.86 20.80
CA MET A 363 -3.74 3.91 19.70
C MET A 363 -5.16 3.34 19.61
N GLU A 364 -5.72 2.86 20.75
CA GLU A 364 -7.11 2.38 20.86
C GLU A 364 -8.12 3.38 20.32
N GLY A 365 -7.84 4.68 20.52
CA GLY A 365 -8.66 5.75 19.98
C GLY A 365 -8.83 5.71 18.46
N TYR A 366 -7.98 5.03 17.71
CA TYR A 366 -8.00 4.97 16.24
C TYR A 366 -8.09 3.55 15.68
N THR A 367 -7.88 2.54 16.51
CA THR A 367 -8.05 1.12 16.15
C THR A 367 -9.41 0.57 16.57
N GLU A 368 -9.96 1.04 17.70
CA GLU A 368 -11.30 0.70 18.18
C GLU A 368 -12.29 1.79 17.79
N LEU A 369 -12.80 1.69 16.56
CA LEU A 369 -13.75 2.68 16.03
C LEU A 369 -15.19 2.31 16.41
N PRO A 370 -16.03 3.26 16.82
CA PRO A 370 -17.42 2.99 17.15
C PRO A 370 -18.21 2.54 15.91
N ALA A 371 -19.18 1.63 16.09
CA ALA A 371 -20.10 1.29 15.04
C ALA A 371 -20.95 2.51 14.70
N MET A 372 -20.94 2.91 13.42
CA MET A 372 -21.77 4.02 12.94
C MET A 372 -23.09 3.48 12.41
N THR A 373 -24.18 4.09 12.80
CA THR A 373 -25.49 3.82 12.19
C THR A 373 -25.43 4.23 10.72
N PRO A 374 -25.83 3.36 9.76
CA PRO A 374 -25.91 3.77 8.36
C PRO A 374 -26.82 5.00 8.24
N MET A 375 -26.30 6.12 7.72
CA MET A 375 -27.18 7.22 7.34
C MET A 375 -28.01 6.76 6.14
N PRO A 376 -29.33 6.97 6.14
CA PRO A 376 -30.12 6.75 4.95
C PRO A 376 -29.54 7.56 3.80
N MET A 377 -29.23 6.92 2.68
CA MET A 377 -28.94 7.66 1.46
C MET A 377 -30.19 8.47 1.11
N PRO A 378 -30.10 9.79 0.87
CA PRO A 378 -31.23 10.53 0.38
C PRO A 378 -31.71 9.86 -0.91
N ALA A 379 -33.01 9.63 -1.02
CA ALA A 379 -33.61 9.16 -2.27
C ALA A 379 -33.24 10.18 -3.37
N PRO A 380 -32.89 9.74 -4.59
CA PRO A 380 -32.60 10.65 -5.66
C PRO A 380 -33.85 11.52 -5.93
N GLU A 381 -33.76 12.81 -5.69
CA GLU A 381 -34.85 13.78 -5.91
C GLU A 381 -35.14 14.00 -7.40
N GLU A 382 -34.26 13.56 -8.30
CA GLU A 382 -34.38 13.74 -9.73
C GLU A 382 -34.61 12.41 -10.46
N MET A 383 -35.50 12.43 -11.45
CA MET A 383 -35.71 11.32 -12.35
C MET A 383 -34.42 11.00 -13.10
N ARG A 384 -33.96 9.75 -13.05
CA ARG A 384 -32.81 9.25 -13.78
C ARG A 384 -33.26 8.51 -15.02
N CYS A 385 -32.89 9.02 -16.19
CA CYS A 385 -33.16 8.36 -17.45
C CYS A 385 -32.28 7.13 -17.62
N GLY A 386 -32.86 6.03 -18.16
CA GLY A 386 -32.10 4.88 -18.63
C GLY A 386 -31.72 4.98 -20.10
N GLY A 387 -31.11 3.94 -20.63
CA GLY A 387 -30.69 3.85 -22.03
C GLY A 387 -29.69 4.96 -22.42
N CYS A 388 -29.89 5.56 -23.57
CA CYS A 388 -29.00 6.64 -24.05
C CYS A 388 -28.98 7.88 -23.16
N GLY A 389 -30.02 8.10 -22.33
CA GLY A 389 -30.07 9.18 -21.36
C GLY A 389 -29.15 8.99 -20.15
N ALA A 390 -28.60 7.78 -19.94
CA ALA A 390 -27.64 7.49 -18.89
C ALA A 390 -26.18 7.73 -19.31
N LYS A 391 -25.90 8.11 -20.56
CA LYS A 391 -24.54 8.37 -21.02
C LYS A 391 -23.90 9.53 -20.25
N VAL A 392 -22.61 9.42 -19.99
CA VAL A 392 -21.82 10.56 -19.49
C VAL A 392 -21.94 11.72 -20.48
N GLY A 393 -22.19 12.93 -19.98
CA GLY A 393 -22.35 14.13 -20.80
C GLY A 393 -21.12 14.40 -21.70
N ALA A 394 -21.34 14.80 -22.95
CA ALA A 394 -20.28 14.97 -23.96
C ALA A 394 -19.15 15.90 -23.51
N THR A 395 -19.44 16.93 -22.74
CA THR A 395 -18.41 17.85 -22.19
C THR A 395 -17.51 17.15 -21.18
N ALA A 396 -18.07 16.42 -20.22
CA ALA A 396 -17.30 15.68 -19.20
C ALA A 396 -16.46 14.58 -19.86
N LEU A 397 -17.04 13.83 -20.80
CA LEU A 397 -16.31 12.82 -21.57
C LEU A 397 -15.14 13.42 -22.35
N SER A 398 -15.37 14.52 -23.09
CA SER A 398 -14.32 15.16 -23.90
C SER A 398 -13.17 15.68 -23.04
N ARG A 399 -13.46 16.24 -21.84
CA ARG A 399 -12.46 16.72 -20.91
C ARG A 399 -11.69 15.55 -20.26
N ALA A 400 -12.37 14.47 -19.88
CA ALA A 400 -11.72 13.28 -19.37
C ALA A 400 -10.75 12.68 -20.39
N LEU A 401 -11.17 12.52 -21.63
CA LEU A 401 -10.33 12.02 -22.72
C LEU A 401 -9.14 12.96 -23.03
N ALA A 402 -9.31 14.27 -22.92
CA ALA A 402 -8.24 15.24 -23.13
C ALA A 402 -7.13 15.16 -22.05
N ARG A 403 -7.38 14.53 -20.90
CA ARG A 403 -6.42 14.32 -19.82
C ARG A 403 -5.58 13.06 -20.01
N LEU A 404 -5.95 12.18 -20.94
CA LEU A 404 -5.16 10.98 -21.24
C LEU A 404 -3.80 11.36 -21.85
N PRO A 405 -2.74 10.59 -21.59
CA PRO A 405 -1.45 10.77 -22.23
C PRO A 405 -1.57 10.70 -23.75
N ARG A 406 -0.97 11.67 -24.46
CA ARG A 406 -0.89 11.62 -25.92
C ARG A 406 0.14 10.58 -26.33
N ARG A 407 -0.29 9.54 -27.01
CA ARG A 407 0.57 8.50 -27.55
C ARG A 407 0.51 8.46 -29.08
N PRO A 408 1.59 8.03 -29.75
CA PRO A 408 1.53 7.73 -31.18
C PRO A 408 0.42 6.71 -31.46
N GLN A 409 -0.24 6.85 -32.62
CA GLN A 409 -1.19 5.85 -33.08
C GLN A 409 -0.45 4.51 -33.28
N ARG A 410 -1.01 3.43 -32.73
CA ARG A 410 -0.45 2.10 -32.89
C ARG A 410 -0.64 1.59 -34.32
N ASP A 411 0.38 0.91 -34.84
CA ASP A 411 0.27 0.20 -36.12
C ASP A 411 -0.90 -0.79 -36.11
N GLY A 412 -1.67 -0.82 -37.18
CA GLY A 412 -2.86 -1.65 -37.28
C GLY A 412 -4.14 -1.07 -36.69
N VAL A 413 -4.11 0.05 -35.99
CA VAL A 413 -5.32 0.81 -35.63
C VAL A 413 -5.63 1.77 -36.78
N LEU A 414 -6.72 1.52 -37.48
CA LEU A 414 -7.17 2.32 -38.66
C LEU A 414 -8.08 3.47 -38.25
N LEU A 415 -8.99 3.19 -37.29
CA LEU A 415 -9.83 4.19 -36.62
C LEU A 415 -9.72 3.94 -35.11
N GLY A 416 -9.44 4.96 -34.33
CA GLY A 416 -9.24 4.86 -32.90
C GLY A 416 -9.80 6.04 -32.14
N LEU A 417 -9.39 6.18 -30.89
CA LEU A 417 -9.91 7.18 -29.95
C LEU A 417 -9.78 8.64 -30.46
N ALA A 418 -8.70 8.92 -31.18
CA ALA A 418 -8.46 10.27 -31.75
C ALA A 418 -9.41 10.65 -32.84
N ASP A 419 -9.94 9.68 -33.59
CA ASP A 419 -10.83 9.90 -34.75
C ASP A 419 -12.24 10.30 -34.34
N ARG A 420 -12.64 9.94 -33.08
CA ARG A 420 -13.98 10.22 -32.51
C ARG A 420 -15.12 9.69 -33.40
N ASP A 421 -14.87 8.53 -34.02
CA ASP A 421 -15.84 7.84 -34.84
C ASP A 421 -16.75 6.92 -34.00
N ASP A 422 -17.83 6.43 -34.59
CA ASP A 422 -18.80 5.53 -33.98
C ASP A 422 -18.23 4.12 -33.71
N VAL A 423 -17.15 3.75 -34.41
CA VAL A 423 -16.49 2.46 -34.31
C VAL A 423 -14.97 2.60 -34.21
N ALA A 424 -14.32 1.60 -33.62
CA ALA A 424 -12.90 1.39 -33.82
C ALA A 424 -12.67 0.40 -34.96
N ALA A 425 -11.64 0.64 -35.78
CA ALA A 425 -11.25 -0.26 -36.86
C ALA A 425 -9.80 -0.71 -36.65
N ILE A 426 -9.58 -2.01 -36.70
CA ILE A 426 -8.26 -2.64 -36.53
C ILE A 426 -7.95 -3.56 -37.72
N SER A 427 -6.69 -3.57 -38.10
CA SER A 427 -6.17 -4.47 -39.13
C SER A 427 -5.59 -5.72 -38.42
N VAL A 428 -6.00 -6.92 -38.83
CA VAL A 428 -5.43 -8.18 -38.38
C VAL A 428 -4.36 -8.62 -39.38
N PRO A 429 -3.10 -8.86 -38.95
CA PRO A 429 -2.05 -9.31 -39.86
C PRO A 429 -2.41 -10.62 -40.57
N ALA A 430 -1.98 -10.75 -41.80
CA ALA A 430 -2.23 -11.98 -42.58
C ALA A 430 -1.66 -13.20 -41.85
N GLY A 431 -2.44 -14.29 -41.81
CA GLY A 431 -2.04 -15.56 -41.15
C GLY A 431 -2.22 -15.57 -39.63
N GLN A 432 -2.70 -14.48 -39.03
CA GLN A 432 -3.02 -14.42 -37.59
C GLN A 432 -4.53 -14.51 -37.33
N ALA A 433 -4.86 -15.08 -36.17
CA ALA A 433 -6.22 -15.08 -35.62
C ALA A 433 -6.39 -13.87 -34.67
N LEU A 434 -7.59 -13.29 -34.66
CA LEU A 434 -8.01 -12.33 -33.66
C LEU A 434 -8.59 -13.05 -32.45
N LEU A 435 -8.02 -12.79 -31.28
CA LEU A 435 -8.53 -13.26 -30.00
C LEU A 435 -9.21 -12.09 -29.27
N GLN A 436 -10.38 -12.34 -28.71
CA GLN A 436 -11.18 -11.32 -28.01
C GLN A 436 -11.68 -11.86 -26.66
N SER A 437 -11.63 -11.04 -25.64
CA SER A 437 -12.27 -11.27 -24.35
C SER A 437 -12.88 -9.98 -23.81
N THR A 438 -13.86 -10.12 -22.90
CA THR A 438 -14.50 -9.00 -22.23
C THR A 438 -14.70 -9.31 -20.75
N ASP A 439 -14.12 -8.47 -19.90
CA ASP A 439 -14.31 -8.50 -18.47
C ASP A 439 -14.82 -7.15 -17.97
N PHE A 440 -15.79 -7.21 -17.05
CA PHE A 440 -16.41 -6.03 -16.47
C PHE A 440 -16.86 -6.33 -15.04
N PHE A 441 -16.49 -5.47 -14.08
CA PHE A 441 -16.86 -5.66 -12.67
C PHE A 441 -16.95 -4.32 -11.92
N ARG A 442 -17.59 -4.37 -10.75
CA ARG A 442 -17.70 -3.22 -9.85
C ARG A 442 -16.40 -2.96 -9.12
N ALA A 443 -16.18 -1.71 -8.73
CA ALA A 443 -14.97 -1.31 -8.01
C ALA A 443 -14.85 -2.07 -6.68
N LEU A 444 -13.64 -2.55 -6.41
CA LEU A 444 -13.23 -3.18 -5.17
C LEU A 444 -12.30 -2.27 -4.35
N VAL A 445 -11.87 -1.17 -4.95
CA VAL A 445 -11.04 -0.11 -4.34
C VAL A 445 -11.67 1.26 -4.64
N ASP A 446 -11.40 2.23 -3.78
CA ASP A 446 -11.97 3.57 -3.88
C ASP A 446 -11.15 4.51 -4.78
N ASP A 447 -9.97 4.08 -5.25
CA ASP A 447 -9.10 4.81 -6.16
C ASP A 447 -9.43 4.45 -7.63
N PRO A 448 -10.04 5.35 -8.42
CA PRO A 448 -10.43 5.04 -9.79
C PRO A 448 -9.24 4.72 -10.70
N HIS A 449 -8.08 5.37 -10.50
CA HIS A 449 -6.89 5.08 -11.30
C HIS A 449 -6.37 3.66 -11.04
N LEU A 450 -6.26 3.28 -9.77
CA LEU A 450 -5.84 1.93 -9.38
C LEU A 450 -6.83 0.88 -9.86
N PHE A 451 -8.13 1.19 -9.77
CA PHE A 451 -9.19 0.32 -10.28
C PHE A 451 -9.07 0.11 -11.79
N GLY A 452 -8.82 1.16 -12.56
CA GLY A 452 -8.58 1.07 -14.00
C GLY A 452 -7.36 0.20 -14.34
N ARG A 453 -6.26 0.32 -13.59
CA ARG A 453 -5.09 -0.55 -13.72
C ARG A 453 -5.42 -2.02 -13.49
N ILE A 454 -6.10 -2.31 -12.38
CA ILE A 454 -6.49 -3.69 -12.02
C ILE A 454 -7.40 -4.29 -13.08
N ALA A 455 -8.40 -3.55 -13.55
CA ALA A 455 -9.34 -4.03 -14.57
C ALA A 455 -8.64 -4.33 -15.91
N ALA A 456 -7.68 -3.50 -16.31
CA ALA A 456 -6.91 -3.74 -17.53
C ALA A 456 -6.00 -4.97 -17.43
N ILE A 457 -5.33 -5.17 -16.28
CA ILE A 457 -4.50 -6.35 -16.05
C ILE A 457 -5.35 -7.61 -16.03
N HIS A 458 -6.53 -7.55 -15.40
CA HIS A 458 -7.49 -8.66 -15.35
C HIS A 458 -7.94 -9.07 -16.75
N ALA A 459 -8.45 -8.12 -17.53
CA ALA A 459 -8.93 -8.40 -18.89
C ALA A 459 -7.82 -8.90 -19.83
N LEU A 460 -6.60 -8.33 -19.73
CA LEU A 460 -5.44 -8.80 -20.50
C LEU A 460 -5.00 -10.21 -20.09
N GLY A 461 -5.37 -10.67 -18.90
CA GLY A 461 -5.07 -12.01 -18.39
C GLY A 461 -5.47 -13.12 -19.37
N ASP A 462 -6.68 -13.02 -19.92
CA ASP A 462 -7.18 -13.96 -20.92
C ASP A 462 -6.30 -14.03 -22.18
N LEU A 463 -5.87 -12.88 -22.71
CA LEU A 463 -5.00 -12.84 -23.88
C LEU A 463 -3.63 -13.46 -23.57
N HIS A 464 -3.05 -13.10 -22.41
CA HIS A 464 -1.78 -13.64 -21.96
C HIS A 464 -1.85 -15.14 -21.70
N ALA A 465 -2.97 -15.64 -21.15
CA ALA A 465 -3.21 -17.07 -20.96
C ALA A 465 -3.29 -17.86 -22.28
N LYS A 466 -3.58 -17.20 -23.39
CA LYS A 466 -3.60 -17.82 -24.73
C LYS A 466 -2.31 -17.60 -25.52
N GLY A 467 -1.33 -16.89 -24.94
CA GLY A 467 -0.10 -16.53 -25.62
C GLY A 467 -0.30 -15.48 -26.71
N ALA A 468 -1.43 -14.79 -26.72
CA ALA A 468 -1.73 -13.74 -27.70
C ALA A 468 -0.95 -12.45 -27.39
N THR A 469 -0.59 -11.74 -28.43
CA THR A 469 -0.03 -10.39 -28.35
C THR A 469 -1.17 -9.39 -28.25
N PRO A 470 -1.31 -8.63 -27.16
CA PRO A 470 -2.35 -7.58 -27.03
C PRO A 470 -2.24 -6.53 -28.13
N HIS A 471 -3.37 -6.09 -28.65
CA HIS A 471 -3.42 -5.13 -29.77
C HIS A 471 -4.22 -3.89 -29.44
N SER A 472 -5.47 -4.03 -29.01
CA SER A 472 -6.37 -2.91 -28.76
C SER A 472 -7.41 -3.25 -27.70
N ALA A 473 -8.05 -2.23 -27.13
CA ALA A 473 -9.14 -2.39 -26.20
C ALA A 473 -10.24 -1.34 -26.38
N LEU A 474 -11.47 -1.74 -26.05
CA LEU A 474 -12.62 -0.85 -25.85
C LEU A 474 -12.95 -0.80 -24.37
N ALA A 475 -13.10 0.40 -23.80
CA ALA A 475 -13.44 0.58 -22.39
C ALA A 475 -14.96 0.59 -22.17
N LEU A 476 -15.41 -0.08 -21.12
CA LEU A 476 -16.77 0.01 -20.59
C LEU A 476 -16.70 0.67 -19.21
N ALA A 477 -17.24 1.88 -19.07
CA ALA A 477 -17.12 2.66 -17.86
C ALA A 477 -18.49 3.05 -17.30
N VAL A 478 -18.69 2.80 -15.99
CA VAL A 478 -19.85 3.34 -15.25
C VAL A 478 -19.28 4.19 -14.12
N VAL A 479 -19.70 5.47 -14.07
CA VAL A 479 -19.30 6.40 -13.00
C VAL A 479 -20.50 6.76 -12.14
N PRO A 480 -20.32 6.92 -10.82
CA PRO A 480 -21.41 7.31 -9.92
C PRO A 480 -22.01 8.65 -10.32
N TYR A 481 -23.31 8.80 -10.06
CA TYR A 481 -24.01 10.08 -10.22
C TYR A 481 -23.33 11.14 -9.36
N ALA A 482 -22.79 12.20 -10.01
CA ALA A 482 -22.05 13.27 -9.36
C ALA A 482 -22.11 14.55 -10.21
N PRO A 483 -21.67 15.72 -9.69
CA PRO A 483 -21.43 16.89 -10.51
C PRO A 483 -20.49 16.59 -11.68
N PRO A 484 -20.66 17.27 -12.83
CA PRO A 484 -19.90 16.98 -14.05
C PRO A 484 -18.37 16.96 -13.86
N GLU A 485 -17.83 17.80 -13.00
CA GLU A 485 -16.40 17.87 -12.71
C GLU A 485 -15.89 16.62 -11.98
N GLN A 486 -16.72 15.99 -11.15
CA GLN A 486 -16.36 14.75 -10.46
C GLN A 486 -16.49 13.53 -11.39
N VAL A 487 -17.53 13.52 -12.24
CA VAL A 487 -17.68 12.50 -13.30
C VAL A 487 -16.46 12.55 -14.23
N GLU A 488 -16.04 13.75 -14.64
CA GLU A 488 -14.83 13.97 -15.45
C GLU A 488 -13.59 13.43 -14.74
N GLU A 489 -13.42 13.78 -13.46
CA GLU A 489 -12.26 13.37 -12.67
C GLU A 489 -12.17 11.85 -12.52
N ASP A 490 -13.24 11.20 -12.07
CA ASP A 490 -13.25 9.77 -11.83
C ASP A 490 -13.08 8.98 -13.14
N LEU A 491 -13.71 9.43 -14.22
CA LEU A 491 -13.54 8.82 -15.55
C LEU A 491 -12.11 8.98 -16.09
N ALA A 492 -11.52 10.19 -15.98
CA ALA A 492 -10.15 10.44 -16.44
C ALA A 492 -9.12 9.61 -15.65
N GLN A 493 -9.26 9.52 -14.35
CA GLN A 493 -8.38 8.70 -13.51
C GLN A 493 -8.48 7.22 -13.91
N MET A 494 -9.69 6.70 -14.05
CA MET A 494 -9.93 5.30 -14.38
C MET A 494 -9.40 4.92 -15.77
N LEU A 495 -9.71 5.73 -16.78
CA LEU A 495 -9.21 5.54 -18.14
C LEU A 495 -7.68 5.66 -18.22
N SER A 496 -7.08 6.61 -17.50
CA SER A 496 -5.62 6.75 -17.44
C SER A 496 -4.93 5.56 -16.81
N GLY A 497 -5.53 4.97 -15.77
CA GLY A 497 -5.03 3.74 -15.14
C GLY A 497 -5.00 2.57 -16.12
N ALA A 498 -6.10 2.37 -16.85
CA ALA A 498 -6.22 1.33 -17.86
C ALA A 498 -5.27 1.57 -19.06
N GLU A 499 -5.22 2.81 -19.56
CA GLU A 499 -4.38 3.19 -20.69
C GLU A 499 -2.89 2.96 -20.41
N GLY A 500 -2.42 3.25 -19.18
CA GLY A 500 -1.05 2.97 -18.78
C GLY A 500 -0.70 1.48 -18.90
N VAL A 501 -1.57 0.60 -18.44
CA VAL A 501 -1.38 -0.87 -18.53
C VAL A 501 -1.45 -1.35 -19.97
N LEU A 502 -2.41 -0.84 -20.74
CA LEU A 502 -2.52 -1.19 -22.17
C LEU A 502 -1.26 -0.81 -22.93
N ALA A 503 -0.72 0.37 -22.69
CA ALA A 503 0.51 0.85 -23.32
C ALA A 503 1.73 0.00 -22.92
N GLU A 504 1.87 -0.38 -21.64
CA GLU A 504 2.91 -1.31 -21.17
C GLU A 504 2.81 -2.66 -21.90
N ALA A 505 1.58 -3.13 -22.17
CA ALA A 505 1.32 -4.36 -22.92
C ALA A 505 1.43 -4.18 -24.44
N GLY A 506 1.73 -2.97 -24.94
CA GLY A 506 1.77 -2.64 -26.36
C GLY A 506 0.38 -2.59 -27.00
N ALA A 507 -0.69 -2.41 -26.27
CA ALA A 507 -2.06 -2.27 -26.77
C ALA A 507 -2.51 -0.80 -26.76
N ALA A 508 -3.51 -0.47 -27.56
CA ALA A 508 -4.11 0.87 -27.64
C ALA A 508 -5.54 0.86 -27.11
N LEU A 509 -5.91 1.88 -26.34
CA LEU A 509 -7.32 2.19 -26.08
C LEU A 509 -7.92 2.83 -27.33
N THR A 510 -8.86 2.15 -27.99
CA THR A 510 -9.39 2.54 -29.29
C THR A 510 -10.80 3.13 -29.23
N GLY A 511 -11.49 3.02 -28.10
CA GLY A 511 -12.84 3.52 -27.93
C GLY A 511 -13.51 2.94 -26.70
N GLY A 512 -14.82 2.96 -26.69
CA GLY A 512 -15.60 2.36 -25.61
C GLY A 512 -16.95 3.03 -25.37
N HIS A 513 -17.52 2.75 -24.20
CA HIS A 513 -18.80 3.33 -23.78
C HIS A 513 -18.69 3.81 -22.33
N SER A 514 -19.32 4.94 -22.03
CA SER A 514 -19.40 5.47 -20.67
C SER A 514 -20.84 5.83 -20.29
N SER A 515 -21.24 5.47 -19.08
CA SER A 515 -22.55 5.81 -18.53
C SER A 515 -22.41 6.27 -17.08
N GLU A 516 -23.43 6.95 -16.59
CA GLU A 516 -23.62 7.17 -15.15
C GLU A 516 -24.43 6.03 -14.55
N GLY A 517 -24.16 5.69 -13.29
CA GLY A 517 -24.84 4.62 -12.57
C GLY A 517 -24.76 4.79 -11.04
N ALA A 518 -25.21 3.78 -10.32
CA ALA A 518 -25.22 3.82 -8.84
C ALA A 518 -23.84 3.61 -8.25
N GLU A 519 -22.98 2.85 -8.92
CA GLU A 519 -21.66 2.43 -8.42
C GLU A 519 -20.62 2.57 -9.51
N LEU A 520 -19.36 2.77 -9.10
CA LEU A 520 -18.22 2.75 -10.01
C LEU A 520 -18.02 1.32 -10.53
N ALA A 521 -18.02 1.15 -11.84
CA ALA A 521 -17.71 -0.12 -12.49
C ALA A 521 -16.92 0.11 -13.76
N PHE A 522 -16.04 -0.83 -14.10
CA PHE A 522 -15.16 -0.71 -15.25
C PHE A 522 -14.79 -2.08 -15.80
N GLY A 523 -14.54 -2.10 -17.08
CA GLY A 523 -14.00 -3.27 -17.76
C GLY A 523 -13.54 -2.92 -19.16
N LEU A 524 -13.01 -3.93 -19.84
CA LEU A 524 -12.48 -3.79 -21.18
C LEU A 524 -12.90 -4.97 -22.04
N THR A 525 -13.22 -4.67 -23.31
CA THR A 525 -13.13 -5.67 -24.37
C THR A 525 -11.75 -5.56 -24.96
N VAL A 526 -10.92 -6.60 -24.75
CA VAL A 526 -9.53 -6.64 -25.21
C VAL A 526 -9.40 -7.49 -26.47
N ASN A 527 -8.55 -7.05 -27.37
CA ASN A 527 -8.22 -7.74 -28.62
C ASN A 527 -6.73 -8.03 -28.67
N GLY A 528 -6.39 -9.24 -29.09
CA GLY A 528 -5.01 -9.68 -29.32
C GLY A 528 -4.89 -10.52 -30.56
N THR A 529 -3.68 -10.75 -31.03
CA THR A 529 -3.41 -11.59 -32.19
C THR A 529 -2.42 -12.71 -31.87
N ALA A 530 -2.60 -13.85 -32.52
CA ALA A 530 -1.67 -14.97 -32.43
C ALA A 530 -1.74 -15.81 -33.72
N ALA A 531 -0.66 -16.51 -34.06
CA ALA A 531 -0.74 -17.55 -35.08
C ALA A 531 -1.64 -18.70 -34.56
N PRO A 532 -2.53 -19.27 -35.41
CA PRO A 532 -3.52 -20.25 -34.95
C PRO A 532 -2.92 -21.50 -34.26
N ASP A 533 -1.75 -21.89 -34.66
CA ASP A 533 -1.00 -23.04 -34.15
C ASP A 533 -0.24 -22.75 -32.83
N THR A 534 -0.05 -21.49 -32.48
CA THR A 534 0.61 -21.07 -31.23
C THR A 534 -0.37 -20.74 -30.10
N ILE A 535 -1.68 -20.82 -30.35
CA ILE A 535 -2.71 -20.53 -29.34
C ILE A 535 -2.73 -21.61 -28.26
N LEU A 536 -2.33 -21.26 -27.04
CA LEU A 536 -2.42 -22.14 -25.89
C LEU A 536 -3.87 -22.40 -25.48
N ARG A 537 -4.23 -23.67 -25.36
CA ARG A 537 -5.57 -24.12 -24.98
C ARG A 537 -5.58 -24.63 -23.54
N LYS A 538 -6.71 -24.58 -22.87
CA LYS A 538 -6.88 -25.24 -21.54
C LYS A 538 -6.66 -26.75 -21.65
N GLY A 539 -7.07 -27.38 -22.73
CA GLY A 539 -7.01 -28.81 -22.95
C GLY A 539 -5.68 -29.33 -23.50
N GLY A 540 -4.61 -28.53 -23.49
CA GLY A 540 -3.30 -28.97 -24.00
C GLY A 540 -2.44 -29.73 -22.97
N ALA A 541 -2.83 -29.80 -21.70
CA ALA A 541 -2.07 -30.49 -20.66
C ALA A 541 -1.88 -31.98 -20.96
N THR A 542 -0.67 -32.51 -20.75
CA THR A 542 -0.30 -33.89 -21.02
C THR A 542 0.16 -34.59 -19.73
N PRO A 543 -0.06 -35.93 -19.63
CA PRO A 543 0.45 -36.73 -18.51
C PRO A 543 1.98 -36.56 -18.37
N GLY A 544 2.44 -36.28 -17.15
CA GLY A 544 3.84 -35.98 -16.84
C GLY A 544 4.15 -34.50 -16.71
N ASP A 545 3.22 -33.60 -17.07
CA ASP A 545 3.37 -32.17 -16.80
C ASP A 545 3.25 -31.88 -15.30
N VAL A 546 3.86 -30.76 -14.87
CA VAL A 546 3.62 -30.15 -13.59
C VAL A 546 2.82 -28.86 -13.79
N LEU A 547 1.96 -28.53 -12.82
CA LEU A 547 1.21 -27.29 -12.83
C LEU A 547 1.98 -26.20 -12.07
N ILE A 548 2.28 -25.10 -12.73
CA ILE A 548 2.90 -23.91 -12.13
C ILE A 548 1.85 -22.84 -11.96
N LEU A 549 1.70 -22.33 -10.73
CA LEU A 549 0.89 -21.15 -10.40
C LEU A 549 1.81 -19.95 -10.18
N THR A 550 1.58 -18.83 -10.90
CA THR A 550 2.54 -17.70 -10.93
C THR A 550 2.34 -16.69 -9.82
N LYS A 551 1.12 -16.48 -9.32
CA LYS A 551 0.81 -15.54 -8.25
C LYS A 551 0.17 -16.21 -7.05
N PRO A 552 0.28 -15.64 -5.83
CA PRO A 552 -0.39 -16.16 -4.65
C PRO A 552 -1.91 -15.97 -4.75
N LEU A 553 -2.64 -16.87 -4.08
CA LEU A 553 -4.10 -16.87 -3.96
C LEU A 553 -4.53 -16.07 -2.72
N GLY A 554 -5.79 -15.62 -2.70
CA GLY A 554 -6.40 -14.99 -1.53
C GLY A 554 -6.92 -13.57 -1.76
N THR A 555 -6.97 -13.07 -3.02
CA THR A 555 -7.50 -11.72 -3.29
C THR A 555 -8.96 -11.59 -2.86
N GLY A 556 -9.78 -12.64 -3.10
CA GLY A 556 -11.21 -12.64 -2.73
C GLY A 556 -11.42 -12.51 -1.23
N VAL A 557 -10.75 -13.35 -0.43
CA VAL A 557 -10.90 -13.31 1.04
C VAL A 557 -10.33 -12.04 1.64
N VAL A 558 -9.20 -11.51 1.14
CA VAL A 558 -8.59 -10.26 1.64
C VAL A 558 -9.53 -9.07 1.41
N PHE A 559 -10.12 -8.96 0.21
CA PHE A 559 -11.06 -7.86 -0.07
C PHE A 559 -12.42 -8.07 0.60
N ALA A 560 -12.89 -9.31 0.78
CA ALA A 560 -14.07 -9.59 1.60
C ALA A 560 -13.86 -9.14 3.07
N ALA A 561 -12.69 -9.41 3.62
CA ALA A 561 -12.30 -8.94 4.94
C ALA A 561 -12.14 -7.41 5.00
N ALA A 562 -11.57 -6.80 3.96
CA ALA A 562 -11.46 -5.34 3.85
C ALA A 562 -12.83 -4.67 3.85
N MET A 563 -13.82 -5.23 3.15
CA MET A 563 -15.21 -4.75 3.17
C MET A 563 -15.86 -4.83 4.56
N GLN A 564 -15.40 -5.75 5.41
CA GLN A 564 -15.87 -5.92 6.79
C GLN A 564 -15.02 -5.13 7.80
N GLY A 565 -13.98 -4.39 7.35
CA GLY A 565 -13.03 -3.68 8.23
C GLY A 565 -12.13 -4.63 9.03
N ARG A 566 -11.92 -5.87 8.57
CA ARG A 566 -11.16 -6.94 9.26
C ARG A 566 -9.82 -7.27 8.59
N ALA A 567 -9.58 -6.80 7.37
CA ALA A 567 -8.27 -6.93 6.72
C ALA A 567 -7.32 -5.86 7.22
N ARG A 568 -6.08 -6.24 7.47
CA ARG A 568 -5.01 -5.29 7.79
C ARG A 568 -4.56 -4.56 6.53
N GLY A 569 -4.18 -3.30 6.66
CA GLY A 569 -3.75 -2.47 5.53
C GLY A 569 -2.58 -3.09 4.75
N ARG A 570 -1.61 -3.71 5.41
CA ARG A 570 -0.50 -4.40 4.74
C ARG A 570 -0.93 -5.61 3.91
N TRP A 571 -1.98 -6.33 4.32
CA TRP A 571 -2.52 -7.44 3.52
C TRP A 571 -3.22 -6.91 2.26
N ILE A 572 -3.95 -5.80 2.41
CA ILE A 572 -4.55 -5.09 1.27
C ILE A 572 -3.44 -4.60 0.33
N ALA A 573 -2.37 -4.00 0.85
CA ALA A 573 -1.25 -3.53 0.05
C ALA A 573 -0.57 -4.68 -0.72
N ALA A 574 -0.33 -5.82 -0.08
CA ALA A 574 0.24 -7.01 -0.73
C ALA A 574 -0.68 -7.56 -1.84
N ALA A 575 -1.99 -7.62 -1.58
CA ALA A 575 -2.98 -8.02 -2.59
C ALA A 575 -3.00 -7.05 -3.78
N LEU A 576 -3.01 -5.73 -3.54
CA LEU A 576 -2.94 -4.71 -4.60
C LEU A 576 -1.64 -4.80 -5.41
N ALA A 577 -0.50 -5.02 -4.76
CA ALA A 577 0.78 -5.21 -5.44
C ALA A 577 0.76 -6.44 -6.35
N SER A 578 0.14 -7.55 -5.92
CA SER A 578 -0.06 -8.72 -6.76
C SER A 578 -1.00 -8.46 -7.94
N MET A 579 -2.15 -7.80 -7.70
CA MET A 579 -3.17 -7.52 -8.70
C MET A 579 -2.71 -6.51 -9.76
N THR A 580 -1.78 -5.64 -9.43
CA THR A 580 -1.23 -4.62 -10.36
C THR A 580 0.00 -5.10 -11.13
N ARG A 581 0.40 -6.35 -10.98
CA ARG A 581 1.51 -6.97 -11.74
C ARG A 581 0.99 -7.59 -13.02
N SER A 582 1.57 -7.19 -14.17
CA SER A 582 1.21 -7.72 -15.49
C SER A 582 1.53 -9.21 -15.60
N LEU A 583 0.67 -9.96 -16.30
CA LEU A 583 0.85 -11.38 -16.60
C LEU A 583 1.68 -11.62 -17.88
N GLY A 584 1.90 -10.61 -18.71
CA GLY A 584 2.61 -10.76 -19.99
C GLY A 584 3.99 -11.37 -19.87
N PRO A 585 4.90 -10.82 -19.04
CA PRO A 585 6.24 -11.40 -18.85
C PRO A 585 6.22 -12.82 -18.31
N ALA A 586 5.33 -13.14 -17.37
CA ALA A 586 5.18 -14.50 -16.84
C ALA A 586 4.66 -15.47 -17.92
N SER A 587 3.68 -15.05 -18.72
CA SER A 587 3.18 -15.82 -19.86
C SER A 587 4.29 -16.14 -20.87
N GLN A 588 5.16 -15.17 -21.17
CA GLN A 588 6.28 -15.40 -22.07
C GLN A 588 7.25 -16.46 -21.52
N ILE A 589 7.62 -16.34 -20.23
CA ILE A 589 8.50 -17.34 -19.58
C ILE A 589 7.89 -18.74 -19.63
N LEU A 590 6.61 -18.87 -19.31
CA LEU A 590 5.92 -20.17 -19.36
C LEU A 590 5.94 -20.79 -20.77
N ARG A 591 5.71 -19.99 -21.80
CA ARG A 591 5.79 -20.43 -23.19
C ARG A 591 7.21 -20.84 -23.63
N ASP A 592 8.20 -20.04 -23.22
CA ASP A 592 9.62 -20.31 -23.52
C ASP A 592 10.10 -21.61 -22.89
N HIS A 593 9.45 -22.07 -21.80
CA HIS A 593 9.69 -23.37 -21.16
C HIS A 593 8.68 -24.44 -21.57
N GLY A 594 8.02 -24.27 -22.71
CA GLY A 594 7.21 -25.29 -23.35
C GLY A 594 5.86 -25.56 -22.68
N ALA A 595 5.21 -24.57 -22.08
CA ALA A 595 3.86 -24.75 -21.51
C ALA A 595 2.90 -25.35 -22.57
N HIS A 596 2.29 -26.49 -22.25
CA HIS A 596 1.34 -27.19 -23.10
C HIS A 596 -0.08 -26.67 -22.97
N ALA A 597 -0.47 -26.20 -21.75
CA ALA A 597 -1.75 -25.58 -21.45
C ALA A 597 -1.58 -24.42 -20.51
N MET A 598 -2.45 -23.44 -20.62
CA MET A 598 -2.43 -22.27 -19.73
C MET A 598 -3.84 -21.66 -19.59
N THR A 599 -4.14 -21.18 -18.38
CA THR A 599 -5.31 -20.37 -18.06
C THR A 599 -4.93 -19.34 -16.98
N ASP A 600 -5.59 -18.20 -16.93
CA ASP A 600 -5.54 -17.34 -15.77
C ASP A 600 -6.50 -17.83 -14.68
N VAL A 601 -6.17 -17.55 -13.42
CA VAL A 601 -6.96 -17.96 -12.26
C VAL A 601 -7.76 -16.76 -11.77
N THR A 602 -9.08 -16.82 -11.96
CA THR A 602 -9.98 -15.70 -11.69
C THR A 602 -11.19 -16.11 -10.84
N GLY A 603 -12.39 -15.70 -11.21
CA GLY A 603 -13.61 -15.79 -10.39
C GLY A 603 -13.99 -17.20 -9.92
N PHE A 604 -13.62 -18.26 -10.64
CA PHE A 604 -13.95 -19.65 -10.27
C PHE A 604 -13.00 -20.28 -9.25
N GLY A 605 -11.96 -19.53 -8.82
CA GLY A 605 -10.92 -20.04 -7.94
C GLY A 605 -10.01 -21.06 -8.63
N LEU A 606 -8.93 -21.45 -7.96
CA LEU A 606 -7.97 -22.40 -8.53
C LEU A 606 -8.63 -23.73 -8.94
N ILE A 607 -9.53 -24.24 -8.08
CA ILE A 607 -10.19 -25.54 -8.31
C ILE A 607 -11.07 -25.53 -9.56
N GLY A 608 -11.78 -24.42 -9.83
CA GLY A 608 -12.60 -24.29 -11.01
C GLY A 608 -11.78 -24.30 -12.30
N HIS A 609 -10.69 -23.54 -12.34
CA HIS A 609 -9.80 -23.49 -13.50
C HIS A 609 -9.00 -24.77 -13.71
N ALA A 610 -8.54 -25.43 -12.63
CA ALA A 610 -7.90 -26.76 -12.73
C ALA A 610 -8.88 -27.82 -13.26
N ARG A 611 -10.13 -27.79 -12.83
CA ARG A 611 -11.19 -28.65 -13.35
C ARG A 611 -11.41 -28.44 -14.85
N GLU A 612 -11.55 -27.19 -15.30
CA GLU A 612 -11.72 -26.89 -16.73
C GLU A 612 -10.52 -27.39 -17.55
N MET A 613 -9.29 -27.26 -17.03
CA MET A 613 -8.09 -27.77 -17.67
C MET A 613 -8.10 -29.30 -17.76
N ALA A 614 -8.44 -29.99 -16.68
CA ALA A 614 -8.52 -31.45 -16.61
C ALA A 614 -9.59 -32.01 -17.56
N GLU A 615 -10.80 -31.44 -17.52
CA GLU A 615 -11.90 -31.87 -18.39
C GLU A 615 -11.58 -31.66 -19.88
N ALA A 616 -11.04 -30.46 -20.22
CA ALA A 616 -10.67 -30.14 -21.61
C ALA A 616 -9.50 -30.98 -22.14
N GLY A 617 -8.51 -31.30 -21.27
CA GLY A 617 -7.34 -32.10 -21.59
C GLY A 617 -7.58 -33.60 -21.52
N ARG A 618 -8.70 -34.04 -20.91
CA ARG A 618 -8.97 -35.46 -20.58
C ARG A 618 -7.82 -36.06 -19.79
N VAL A 619 -7.41 -35.38 -18.74
CA VAL A 619 -6.31 -35.76 -17.84
C VAL A 619 -6.80 -35.65 -16.39
N ASP A 620 -6.12 -36.36 -15.48
CA ASP A 620 -6.32 -36.16 -14.06
C ASP A 620 -5.29 -35.16 -13.53
N ILE A 621 -5.71 -34.32 -12.58
CA ILE A 621 -4.86 -33.33 -11.93
C ILE A 621 -4.85 -33.58 -10.42
N MET A 622 -3.65 -33.73 -9.86
CA MET A 622 -3.45 -33.73 -8.42
C MET A 622 -2.91 -32.34 -7.99
N LEU A 623 -3.64 -31.62 -7.14
CA LEU A 623 -3.19 -30.36 -6.55
C LEU A 623 -2.56 -30.62 -5.17
N ASP A 624 -1.55 -29.84 -4.82
CA ASP A 624 -0.92 -29.87 -3.49
C ASP A 624 -1.25 -28.58 -2.71
N PRO A 625 -2.26 -28.61 -1.82
CA PRO A 625 -2.65 -27.43 -1.06
C PRO A 625 -1.53 -26.86 -0.16
N ALA A 626 -0.59 -27.71 0.31
CA ALA A 626 0.53 -27.27 1.13
C ALA A 626 1.56 -26.44 0.34
N ALA A 627 1.67 -26.66 -0.97
CA ALA A 627 2.63 -25.98 -1.84
C ALA A 627 2.08 -24.65 -2.41
N LEU A 628 0.77 -24.40 -2.28
CA LEU A 628 0.14 -23.21 -2.87
C LEU A 628 0.61 -21.92 -2.20
N PRO A 629 1.05 -20.92 -2.96
CA PRO A 629 1.38 -19.62 -2.41
C PRO A 629 0.08 -18.90 -2.01
N ALA A 630 0.02 -18.39 -0.78
CA ALA A 630 -1.08 -17.60 -0.27
C ALA A 630 -0.63 -16.16 -0.02
N LEU A 631 -1.52 -15.21 -0.25
CA LEU A 631 -1.33 -13.81 0.16
C LEU A 631 -1.26 -13.73 1.69
N ASP A 632 -0.47 -12.78 2.18
CA ASP A 632 -0.37 -12.50 3.60
C ASP A 632 -1.75 -12.28 4.21
N GLY A 633 -2.04 -12.98 5.31
CA GLY A 633 -3.31 -12.93 6.01
C GLY A 633 -4.44 -13.77 5.42
N ALA A 634 -4.35 -14.28 4.19
CA ALA A 634 -5.44 -15.03 3.55
C ALA A 634 -5.84 -16.26 4.36
N LEU A 635 -4.88 -17.13 4.73
CA LEU A 635 -5.16 -18.31 5.54
C LEU A 635 -5.69 -17.95 6.94
N ALA A 636 -5.15 -16.90 7.57
CA ALA A 636 -5.62 -16.43 8.85
C ALA A 636 -7.07 -15.89 8.80
N LEU A 637 -7.47 -15.27 7.70
CA LEU A 637 -8.82 -14.80 7.49
C LEU A 637 -9.79 -15.97 7.22
N LEU A 638 -9.38 -16.93 6.40
CA LEU A 638 -10.16 -18.14 6.14
C LEU A 638 -10.37 -18.96 7.43
N SER A 639 -9.35 -19.09 8.30
CA SER A 639 -9.51 -19.77 9.60
C SER A 639 -10.51 -19.09 10.53
N GLN A 640 -10.76 -17.78 10.34
CA GLN A 640 -11.79 -17.03 11.05
C GLN A 640 -13.19 -17.11 10.38
N GLY A 641 -13.33 -17.91 9.33
CA GLY A 641 -14.58 -18.08 8.60
C GLY A 641 -14.94 -16.94 7.65
N ILE A 642 -13.96 -16.04 7.35
CA ILE A 642 -14.18 -15.00 6.34
C ILE A 642 -14.00 -15.61 4.95
N ALA A 643 -14.92 -15.33 4.06
CA ALA A 643 -14.85 -15.76 2.67
C ALA A 643 -15.54 -14.72 1.76
N SER A 644 -15.18 -14.72 0.49
CA SER A 644 -15.88 -13.97 -0.54
C SER A 644 -17.32 -14.49 -0.71
N THR A 645 -18.22 -13.61 -1.11
CA THR A 645 -19.63 -13.98 -1.39
C THR A 645 -19.78 -15.01 -2.51
N LEU A 646 -18.79 -15.14 -3.39
CA LEU A 646 -18.78 -16.13 -4.47
C LEU A 646 -18.20 -17.50 -4.04
N ALA A 647 -17.44 -17.57 -2.95
CA ALA A 647 -16.80 -18.81 -2.50
C ALA A 647 -17.79 -19.95 -2.23
N PRO A 648 -19.00 -19.75 -1.67
CA PRO A 648 -19.99 -20.81 -1.49
C PRO A 648 -20.44 -21.45 -2.82
N GLU A 649 -20.55 -20.66 -3.88
CA GLU A 649 -20.86 -21.18 -5.22
C GLU A 649 -19.69 -21.97 -5.80
N ASN A 650 -18.47 -21.42 -5.68
CA ASN A 650 -17.26 -22.09 -6.13
C ASN A 650 -17.02 -23.43 -5.43
N ARG A 651 -17.44 -23.57 -4.15
CA ARG A 651 -17.35 -24.86 -3.43
C ARG A 651 -18.15 -25.99 -4.10
N ARG A 652 -19.06 -25.70 -5.01
CA ARG A 652 -19.74 -26.75 -5.80
C ARG A 652 -18.75 -27.50 -6.68
N ALA A 653 -17.62 -26.90 -7.07
CA ALA A 653 -16.57 -27.56 -7.84
C ALA A 653 -15.91 -28.73 -7.09
N ARG A 654 -16.10 -28.85 -5.75
CA ARG A 654 -15.67 -30.02 -4.97
C ARG A 654 -16.21 -31.36 -5.50
N ARG A 655 -17.31 -31.32 -6.27
CA ARG A 655 -17.87 -32.54 -6.91
C ARG A 655 -16.92 -33.16 -7.93
N ALA A 656 -15.96 -32.41 -8.45
CA ALA A 656 -14.93 -32.87 -9.35
C ALA A 656 -13.74 -33.51 -8.62
N LEU A 657 -13.69 -33.44 -7.29
CA LEU A 657 -12.68 -34.10 -6.47
C LEU A 657 -13.03 -35.58 -6.29
N ALA A 658 -12.13 -36.47 -6.69
CA ALA A 658 -12.20 -37.91 -6.38
C ALA A 658 -11.74 -38.18 -4.95
N ASP A 659 -10.72 -37.43 -4.49
CA ASP A 659 -10.16 -37.49 -3.13
C ASP A 659 -9.75 -36.09 -2.69
N ASP A 660 -10.13 -35.68 -1.47
CA ASP A 660 -9.75 -34.40 -0.87
C ASP A 660 -8.47 -34.49 -0.01
N GLY A 661 -7.82 -35.64 0.03
CA GLY A 661 -6.56 -35.84 0.74
C GLY A 661 -6.60 -35.57 2.25
N GLY A 662 -7.79 -35.45 2.83
CA GLY A 662 -7.98 -35.08 4.24
C GLY A 662 -7.89 -33.58 4.54
N TRP A 663 -7.95 -32.73 3.52
CA TRP A 663 -7.86 -31.27 3.69
C TRP A 663 -9.18 -30.59 4.03
N ALA A 664 -10.33 -31.29 3.92
CA ALA A 664 -11.64 -30.68 4.17
C ALA A 664 -11.69 -29.95 5.52
N GLY A 665 -12.11 -28.69 5.50
CA GLY A 665 -12.22 -27.85 6.70
C GLY A 665 -10.94 -27.10 7.09
N THR A 666 -9.85 -27.25 6.36
CA THR A 666 -8.64 -26.44 6.56
C THR A 666 -8.70 -25.11 5.78
N PRO A 667 -7.98 -24.07 6.22
CA PRO A 667 -7.88 -22.82 5.47
C PRO A 667 -7.29 -23.00 4.06
N GLU A 668 -6.35 -23.93 3.89
CA GLU A 668 -5.72 -24.27 2.60
C GLU A 668 -6.74 -24.88 1.65
N TYR A 669 -7.66 -25.71 2.15
CA TYR A 669 -8.77 -26.24 1.36
C TYR A 669 -9.70 -25.14 0.89
N GLU A 670 -10.08 -24.23 1.79
CA GLU A 670 -10.96 -23.11 1.46
C GLU A 670 -10.35 -22.14 0.45
N LEU A 671 -9.02 -21.98 0.49
CA LEU A 671 -8.26 -21.13 -0.45
C LEU A 671 -8.39 -21.60 -1.91
N LEU A 672 -8.60 -22.89 -2.16
CA LEU A 672 -8.82 -23.43 -3.52
C LEU A 672 -10.05 -22.84 -4.21
N PHE A 673 -11.06 -22.46 -3.43
CA PHE A 673 -12.34 -21.96 -3.90
C PHE A 673 -12.43 -20.42 -3.87
N ASP A 674 -11.40 -19.74 -3.34
CA ASP A 674 -11.40 -18.29 -3.24
C ASP A 674 -11.32 -17.65 -4.64
N PRO A 675 -12.28 -16.79 -5.04
CA PRO A 675 -12.22 -16.11 -6.32
C PRO A 675 -11.05 -15.14 -6.35
N GLN A 676 -10.37 -15.05 -7.50
CA GLN A 676 -9.26 -14.13 -7.68
C GLN A 676 -9.64 -12.99 -8.62
N THR A 677 -9.20 -11.78 -8.30
CA THR A 677 -9.22 -10.63 -9.21
C THR A 677 -7.80 -10.34 -9.66
N ALA A 678 -7.54 -10.28 -10.96
CA ALA A 678 -6.22 -10.17 -11.55
C ALA A 678 -5.22 -11.20 -10.95
N GLY A 679 -5.68 -12.46 -10.85
CA GLY A 679 -4.91 -13.57 -10.31
C GLY A 679 -3.73 -13.97 -11.20
N GLY A 680 -3.10 -15.11 -10.86
CA GLY A 680 -1.95 -15.63 -11.60
C GLY A 680 -2.34 -16.50 -12.78
N LEU A 681 -1.34 -16.91 -13.54
CA LEU A 681 -1.47 -17.97 -14.56
C LEU A 681 -1.29 -19.34 -13.91
N LEU A 682 -2.13 -20.30 -14.32
CA LEU A 682 -1.96 -21.72 -14.07
C LEU A 682 -1.54 -22.37 -15.38
N ALA A 683 -0.33 -22.92 -15.43
CA ALA A 683 0.22 -23.51 -16.64
C ALA A 683 0.71 -24.93 -16.43
N ALA A 684 0.42 -25.81 -17.38
CA ALA A 684 0.98 -27.17 -17.46
C ALA A 684 2.30 -27.11 -18.23
N VAL A 685 3.40 -27.42 -17.55
CA VAL A 685 4.77 -27.30 -18.08
C VAL A 685 5.46 -28.68 -17.97
N PRO A 686 6.29 -29.13 -18.95
CA PRO A 686 7.07 -30.36 -18.85
C PRO A 686 7.87 -30.40 -17.53
N ALA A 687 7.85 -31.56 -16.84
CA ALA A 687 8.46 -31.67 -15.50
C ALA A 687 9.97 -31.35 -15.51
N ASP A 688 10.68 -31.69 -16.59
CA ASP A 688 12.12 -31.41 -16.77
C ASP A 688 12.43 -29.91 -16.97
N GLN A 689 11.43 -29.07 -17.34
CA GLN A 689 11.56 -27.62 -17.49
C GLN A 689 11.14 -26.84 -16.24
N ALA A 690 10.49 -27.48 -15.27
CA ALA A 690 9.84 -26.82 -14.14
C ALA A 690 10.81 -26.00 -13.28
N GLU A 691 11.98 -26.55 -12.93
CA GLU A 691 12.96 -25.88 -12.08
C GLU A 691 13.53 -24.61 -12.77
N ALA A 692 13.89 -24.73 -14.06
CA ALA A 692 14.39 -23.61 -14.85
C ALA A 692 13.32 -22.53 -15.03
N CYS A 693 12.07 -22.93 -15.26
CA CYS A 693 10.91 -22.04 -15.35
C CYS A 693 10.68 -21.27 -14.03
N LEU A 694 10.65 -21.95 -12.89
CA LEU A 694 10.50 -21.33 -11.58
C LEU A 694 11.64 -20.37 -11.26
N ALA A 695 12.88 -20.74 -11.61
CA ALA A 695 14.02 -19.83 -11.46
C ALA A 695 13.90 -18.58 -12.33
N ALA A 696 13.38 -18.69 -13.55
CA ALA A 696 13.13 -17.56 -14.44
C ALA A 696 12.00 -16.66 -13.90
N LEU A 697 10.89 -17.24 -13.44
CA LEU A 697 9.79 -16.51 -12.80
C LEU A 697 10.24 -15.82 -11.51
N GLY A 698 11.10 -16.47 -10.70
CA GLY A 698 11.68 -15.88 -9.50
C GLY A 698 12.56 -14.66 -9.79
N ARG A 699 13.32 -14.64 -10.88
CA ARG A 699 14.09 -13.45 -11.33
C ARG A 699 13.19 -12.30 -11.75
N LEU A 700 11.98 -12.60 -12.23
CA LEU A 700 10.95 -11.57 -12.51
C LEU A 700 10.28 -11.03 -11.23
N GLY A 701 10.56 -11.65 -10.07
CA GLY A 701 9.93 -11.30 -8.80
C GLY A 701 8.58 -11.98 -8.56
N GLU A 702 8.25 -13.04 -9.35
CA GLU A 702 7.04 -13.84 -9.10
C GLU A 702 7.26 -14.83 -7.96
N THR A 703 6.19 -15.06 -7.17
CA THR A 703 6.17 -16.07 -6.10
C THR A 703 5.66 -17.43 -6.59
N ALA A 704 6.04 -17.76 -7.83
CA ALA A 704 5.57 -18.97 -8.51
C ALA A 704 5.93 -20.26 -7.76
N ARG A 705 5.01 -21.24 -7.80
CA ARG A 705 5.19 -22.57 -7.18
C ARG A 705 4.61 -23.65 -8.08
N VAL A 706 5.13 -24.87 -7.92
CA VAL A 706 4.45 -26.07 -8.42
C VAL A 706 3.19 -26.28 -7.58
N ALA A 707 2.05 -26.17 -8.20
CA ALA A 707 0.72 -26.31 -7.58
C ALA A 707 0.17 -27.74 -7.64
N GLY A 708 0.77 -28.60 -8.51
CA GLY A 708 0.29 -29.96 -8.71
C GLY A 708 0.93 -30.67 -9.89
N THR A 709 0.39 -31.82 -10.24
CA THR A 709 0.89 -32.71 -11.34
C THR A 709 -0.27 -33.18 -12.21
N VAL A 710 0.04 -33.51 -13.45
CA VAL A 710 -0.90 -34.03 -14.45
C VAL A 710 -0.60 -35.53 -14.72
N SER A 711 -1.64 -36.35 -14.72
CA SER A 711 -1.56 -37.78 -15.01
C SER A 711 -2.60 -38.20 -16.04
N ALA A 712 -2.48 -39.42 -16.52
CA ALA A 712 -3.47 -40.01 -17.45
C ALA A 712 -4.85 -40.09 -16.74
N ALA A 713 -5.91 -39.82 -17.49
CA ALA A 713 -7.28 -39.84 -16.95
C ALA A 713 -7.67 -41.24 -16.46
N THR A 714 -8.23 -41.27 -15.25
CA THR A 714 -8.77 -42.47 -14.60
C THR A 714 -10.29 -42.38 -14.44
N ASP A 715 -10.81 -41.21 -14.07
CA ASP A 715 -12.24 -40.89 -13.90
C ASP A 715 -12.59 -39.54 -14.55
N ALA A 716 -13.29 -39.59 -15.67
CA ALA A 716 -13.73 -38.38 -16.37
C ALA A 716 -14.73 -37.51 -15.60
N MET A 717 -15.40 -38.05 -14.56
CA MET A 717 -16.38 -37.33 -13.73
C MET A 717 -15.71 -36.62 -12.55
N ARG A 718 -14.57 -37.13 -12.10
CA ARG A 718 -13.83 -36.61 -10.94
C ARG A 718 -12.33 -36.52 -11.22
N PRO A 719 -11.93 -35.65 -12.15
CA PRO A 719 -10.55 -35.62 -12.65
C PRO A 719 -9.57 -34.91 -11.67
N LEU A 720 -10.01 -34.52 -10.49
CA LEU A 720 -9.18 -33.81 -9.52
C LEU A 720 -8.96 -34.65 -8.27
N THR A 721 -7.76 -34.57 -7.72
CA THR A 721 -7.38 -35.10 -6.39
C THR A 721 -6.53 -34.07 -5.66
N LEU A 722 -6.49 -34.18 -4.33
CA LEU A 722 -5.55 -33.40 -3.52
C LEU A 722 -4.46 -34.32 -2.96
N ALA A 723 -3.23 -33.82 -2.90
CA ALA A 723 -2.15 -34.51 -2.22
C ALA A 723 -2.47 -34.74 -0.73
N PRO A 724 -2.03 -35.86 -0.10
CA PRO A 724 -2.37 -36.13 1.29
C PRO A 724 -1.95 -35.01 2.26
N CYS A 725 -2.85 -34.65 3.16
CA CYS A 725 -2.57 -33.64 4.19
C CYS A 725 -1.48 -34.15 5.16
N PRO A 726 -0.41 -33.36 5.43
CA PRO A 726 0.68 -33.78 6.32
C PRO A 726 0.23 -34.10 7.74
N SER A 727 -0.85 -33.49 8.23
CA SER A 727 -1.39 -33.75 9.58
C SER A 727 -2.13 -35.09 9.72
N HIS A 728 -2.34 -35.81 8.65
CA HIS A 728 -2.98 -37.14 8.62
C HIS A 728 -1.98 -38.28 8.31
N ARG A 729 -0.67 -37.99 8.30
CA ARG A 729 0.39 -39.00 8.19
C ARG A 729 0.93 -39.46 9.53
#